data_bf675bf1d74420a1ebc9332c650d1ef7
#
_entry.id   bf675bf1d74420a1ebc9332c650d1ef7
#
_cell.length_a   1.000
_cell.length_b   1.000
_cell.length_c   1.000
_cell.angle_alpha   90.00
_cell.angle_beta   90.00
_cell.angle_gamma   90.00
#
_symmetry.space_group_name_H-M   'P 1'
#
loop_
_entity.id
_entity.type
_entity.pdbx_description
1 polymer ?
#
loop_
_entity_poly.entity_id
_entity_poly.type
_entity_poly.pdbx_seq_one_letter_code
_entity_poly.pdbx_strand_id
1 'polypeptide(L)'
;MNNQIIFFIMGGAVAALVIIMIIYFVLKNKMKSSEYKNIQRLKEGTKQNKFSSEMLFQKLYLTYIKIPFIKRYLMKIRRRLEIINIDDEYNTRKGTAKILTKTLAIIIPAIIITIIIAHKNFLLMTILLLFELFMIDTFIDGSVDKIDNKILKEQLDFFSEIRHAYHEYNMVEEAIYQVSQDDEKDVSRQGEKIYEILISDDPEMELEKYYDIAPNSFLKEFAGISYLTKEFGDRKVDGASLYLKNVNNIAQEMQLEILKRDKLNYVFQSLSVISVVPVLLLEPLKQWAVSNFSFTVSWYQGKAGMIVQMLILLITFVSYTLVRRLKDNGSTEIDTKNTENPWQAKIYKIKPLKKIIDLFIPKQGTKEYRKTVQLLKDAASKLKMEWYYINRITIAIVTFFASLFIFTQLHAIAVNYIYTEPTTDYDIIGGLSEKDKKKADELTKQDNIILDKFRGKLKTTKDEISRAIDKLDYYKDAKDAEKEKAVDRIYDKLQIVNTEYLQWFEILLAFVFMIAGYMAPMLILMFQVKIRQLEMEDEVMQFQTIILMLMRIERVNVEIILDWLERYSNIFKPQITRCVNNYEAGAWEALEAMKDEVSYTQMIRIIESLQAAVEKIPIKDAFDELDSERDYYQEKRKESNERLIKRKGMIGKAIGFTPMVCLFVGYLIVPLVFIGLTAMNTSFNSMSTLE
;
A
#
# COMPACT_ATOMS: atom_id res chain seq x y z
N MET A 1 -24.57 -1.94 27.41
CA MET A 1 -23.70 -3.14 27.34
C MET A 1 -23.00 -3.26 28.68
N ASN A 2 -23.18 -4.37 29.42
CA ASN A 2 -22.68 -4.51 30.78
C ASN A 2 -21.15 -4.32 30.83
N ASN A 3 -20.64 -3.44 31.70
CA ASN A 3 -19.21 -3.22 31.94
C ASN A 3 -18.46 -4.55 32.23
N GLN A 4 -19.15 -5.56 32.75
CA GLN A 4 -18.62 -6.91 32.94
C GLN A 4 -18.24 -7.60 31.63
N ILE A 5 -19.00 -7.40 30.55
CA ILE A 5 -18.70 -8.01 29.22
C ILE A 5 -17.46 -7.36 28.63
N ILE A 6 -17.27 -6.05 28.80
CA ILE A 6 -16.06 -5.33 28.34
C ILE A 6 -14.85 -5.80 29.12
N PHE A 7 -14.95 -6.00 30.43
CA PHE A 7 -13.89 -6.57 31.27
C PHE A 7 -13.55 -8.01 30.87
N PHE A 8 -14.54 -8.85 30.56
CA PHE A 8 -14.33 -10.23 30.07
C PHE A 8 -13.65 -10.24 28.69
N ILE A 9 -14.03 -9.33 27.79
CA ILE A 9 -13.44 -9.21 26.45
C ILE A 9 -12.00 -8.67 26.53
N MET A 10 -11.77 -7.64 27.35
CA MET A 10 -10.41 -7.15 27.64
C MET A 10 -9.54 -8.23 28.30
N GLY A 11 -10.09 -8.95 29.28
CA GLY A 11 -9.41 -10.08 29.91
C GLY A 11 -9.10 -11.21 28.92
N GLY A 12 -10.04 -11.55 28.03
CA GLY A 12 -9.84 -12.53 26.96
C GLY A 12 -8.78 -12.08 25.92
N ALA A 13 -8.78 -10.81 25.53
CA ALA A 13 -7.78 -10.27 24.63
C ALA A 13 -6.38 -10.21 25.27
N VAL A 14 -6.29 -9.83 26.52
CA VAL A 14 -5.03 -9.86 27.30
C VAL A 14 -4.56 -11.31 27.48
N ALA A 15 -5.47 -12.24 27.80
CA ALA A 15 -5.12 -13.66 27.94
C ALA A 15 -4.66 -14.25 26.58
N ALA A 16 -5.29 -13.90 25.47
CA ALA A 16 -4.85 -14.31 24.12
C ALA A 16 -3.48 -13.72 23.79
N LEU A 17 -3.22 -12.45 24.11
CA LEU A 17 -1.92 -11.80 23.96
C LEU A 17 -0.83 -12.47 24.82
N VAL A 18 -1.16 -12.82 26.07
CA VAL A 18 -0.26 -13.56 26.97
C VAL A 18 0.01 -14.96 26.45
N ILE A 19 -0.98 -15.65 25.94
CA ILE A 19 -0.82 -16.99 25.33
C ILE A 19 0.06 -16.90 24.08
N ILE A 20 -0.14 -15.91 23.21
CA ILE A 20 0.69 -15.68 22.03
C ILE A 20 2.13 -15.32 22.45
N MET A 21 2.30 -14.50 23.49
CA MET A 21 3.59 -14.13 24.05
C MET A 21 4.30 -15.35 24.69
N ILE A 22 3.57 -16.22 25.36
CA ILE A 22 4.08 -17.49 25.91
C ILE A 22 4.48 -18.43 24.78
N ILE A 23 3.63 -18.59 23.75
CA ILE A 23 3.94 -19.41 22.57
C ILE A 23 5.18 -18.84 21.84
N TYR A 24 5.28 -17.52 21.69
CA TYR A 24 6.45 -16.86 21.12
C TYR A 24 7.72 -17.09 21.96
N PHE A 25 7.62 -16.95 23.29
CA PHE A 25 8.75 -17.18 24.21
C PHE A 25 9.18 -18.65 24.26
N VAL A 26 8.23 -19.57 24.26
CA VAL A 26 8.48 -21.02 24.20
C VAL A 26 9.11 -21.41 22.87
N LEU A 27 8.64 -20.86 21.75
CA LEU A 27 9.23 -21.08 20.43
C LEU A 27 10.63 -20.46 20.36
N LYS A 28 10.82 -19.23 20.87
CA LYS A 28 12.13 -18.54 20.93
C LYS A 28 13.14 -19.28 21.79
N ASN A 29 12.71 -19.78 22.96
CA ASN A 29 13.60 -20.57 23.84
C ASN A 29 13.90 -21.96 23.29
N LYS A 30 12.91 -22.62 22.64
CA LYS A 30 13.17 -23.87 21.92
C LYS A 30 14.10 -23.67 20.72
N MET A 31 14.02 -22.54 20.02
CA MET A 31 14.96 -22.22 18.93
C MET A 31 16.40 -22.03 19.44
N LYS A 32 16.61 -21.23 20.50
CA LYS A 32 17.95 -21.07 21.11
C LYS A 32 18.54 -22.39 21.64
N SER A 33 17.71 -23.22 22.26
CA SER A 33 18.16 -24.52 22.77
C SER A 33 18.44 -25.54 21.64
N SER A 34 17.79 -25.36 20.48
CA SER A 34 17.97 -26.21 19.31
C SER A 34 19.30 -25.94 18.59
N GLU A 35 19.71 -24.67 18.43
CA GLU A 35 21.02 -24.32 17.83
C GLU A 35 22.18 -24.83 18.70
N TYR A 36 22.12 -24.61 19.99
CA TYR A 36 23.16 -25.10 20.91
C TYR A 36 23.23 -26.65 20.98
N LYS A 37 22.07 -27.32 20.91
CA LYS A 37 21.98 -28.78 20.83
C LYS A 37 22.42 -29.33 19.46
N ASN A 38 22.23 -28.60 18.36
CA ASN A 38 22.69 -29.03 17.06
C ASN A 38 24.24 -28.99 16.93
N ILE A 39 24.85 -27.93 17.45
CA ILE A 39 26.33 -27.86 17.52
C ILE A 39 26.92 -28.95 18.40
N GLN A 40 26.26 -29.28 19.51
CA GLN A 40 26.68 -30.38 20.40
C GLN A 40 26.47 -31.77 19.77
N ARG A 41 25.41 -31.95 18.95
CA ARG A 41 25.08 -33.20 18.25
C ARG A 41 25.94 -33.45 17.02
N LEU A 42 26.40 -32.41 16.33
CA LEU A 42 27.44 -32.54 15.27
C LEU A 42 28.76 -33.02 15.82
N LYS A 43 29.05 -32.77 17.11
CA LYS A 43 30.19 -33.32 17.83
C LYS A 43 29.99 -34.77 18.34
N GLU A 44 28.75 -35.20 18.53
CA GLU A 44 28.45 -36.50 19.23
C GLU A 44 27.79 -37.58 18.34
N GLY A 45 27.54 -37.35 17.06
CA GLY A 45 27.10 -38.37 16.08
C GLY A 45 25.78 -39.09 16.34
N THR A 46 24.83 -38.52 17.09
CA THR A 46 23.61 -39.20 17.51
C THR A 46 22.33 -38.79 16.75
N LYS A 47 21.44 -39.77 16.58
CA LYS A 47 20.22 -39.80 15.78
C LYS A 47 19.36 -38.51 15.83
N GLN A 48 18.96 -38.02 14.65
CA GLN A 48 18.06 -36.92 14.42
C GLN A 48 16.70 -37.12 15.11
N ASN A 49 16.28 -36.17 15.95
CA ASN A 49 14.91 -36.08 16.42
C ASN A 49 13.98 -35.66 15.27
N LYS A 50 12.90 -36.38 15.06
CA LYS A 50 11.92 -36.24 13.96
C LYS A 50 11.15 -34.89 13.88
N PHE A 51 11.46 -33.93 14.74
CA PHE A 51 10.76 -32.63 14.81
C PHE A 51 11.77 -31.47 14.93
N SER A 52 12.44 -31.15 13.84
CA SER A 52 13.20 -29.90 13.77
C SER A 52 12.24 -28.78 13.32
N SER A 53 12.37 -27.56 13.90
CA SER A 53 11.60 -26.39 13.50
C SER A 53 11.75 -26.07 11.99
N GLU A 54 12.83 -26.50 11.40
CA GLU A 54 13.15 -26.35 9.97
C GLU A 54 12.24 -27.20 9.09
N MET A 55 12.02 -28.47 9.46
CA MET A 55 11.13 -29.38 8.74
C MET A 55 9.66 -28.90 8.83
N LEU A 56 9.30 -28.23 9.93
CA LEU A 56 7.99 -27.64 10.10
C LEU A 56 7.75 -26.50 9.11
N PHE A 57 8.71 -25.59 8.94
CA PHE A 57 8.59 -24.48 7.97
C PHE A 57 8.55 -25.00 6.53
N GLN A 58 9.28 -26.04 6.17
CA GLN A 58 9.18 -26.68 4.86
C GLN A 58 7.79 -27.27 4.60
N LYS A 59 7.19 -27.94 5.58
CA LYS A 59 5.81 -28.47 5.47
C LYS A 59 4.79 -27.35 5.37
N LEU A 60 4.94 -26.27 6.16
CA LEU A 60 4.07 -25.09 6.10
C LEU A 60 4.14 -24.42 4.75
N TYR A 61 5.32 -24.28 4.16
CA TYR A 61 5.48 -23.75 2.81
C TYR A 61 4.65 -24.51 1.78
N LEU A 62 4.71 -25.86 1.79
CA LEU A 62 3.95 -26.72 0.90
C LEU A 62 2.42 -26.63 1.14
N THR A 63 2.01 -26.31 2.35
CA THR A 63 0.59 -26.10 2.70
C THR A 63 0.11 -24.74 2.19
N TYR A 64 0.90 -23.69 2.39
CA TYR A 64 0.56 -22.33 1.98
C TYR A 64 0.46 -22.17 0.45
N ILE A 65 1.26 -22.90 -0.32
CA ILE A 65 1.20 -22.88 -1.79
C ILE A 65 -0.14 -23.38 -2.35
N LYS A 66 -0.84 -24.27 -1.59
CA LYS A 66 -2.12 -24.86 -2.00
C LYS A 66 -3.29 -23.88 -1.82
N ILE A 67 -3.15 -22.86 -0.97
CA ILE A 67 -4.23 -21.90 -0.66
C ILE A 67 -4.08 -20.69 -1.59
N PRO A 68 -5.02 -20.44 -2.54
CA PRO A 68 -4.86 -19.41 -3.59
C PRO A 68 -4.61 -18.01 -3.05
N PHE A 69 -5.29 -17.61 -1.98
CA PHE A 69 -5.16 -16.29 -1.36
C PHE A 69 -3.78 -16.11 -0.70
N ILE A 70 -3.33 -17.12 0.07
CA ILE A 70 -2.04 -17.11 0.78
C ILE A 70 -0.88 -17.23 -0.22
N LYS A 71 -1.06 -17.99 -1.30
CA LYS A 71 -0.05 -18.17 -2.36
C LYS A 71 0.43 -16.84 -2.95
N ARG A 72 -0.46 -15.85 -3.11
CA ARG A 72 -0.08 -14.52 -3.64
C ARG A 72 0.97 -13.85 -2.74
N TYR A 73 0.73 -13.84 -1.43
CA TYR A 73 1.66 -13.27 -0.45
C TYR A 73 2.94 -14.08 -0.32
N LEU A 74 2.81 -15.41 -0.33
CA LEU A 74 3.94 -16.34 -0.33
C LEU A 74 4.90 -16.05 -1.50
N MET A 75 4.37 -15.92 -2.72
CA MET A 75 5.17 -15.67 -3.92
C MET A 75 5.83 -14.29 -3.90
N LYS A 76 5.19 -13.28 -3.29
CA LYS A 76 5.78 -11.95 -3.11
C LYS A 76 7.03 -12.01 -2.22
N ILE A 77 6.95 -12.70 -1.08
CA ILE A 77 8.08 -12.88 -0.17
C ILE A 77 9.16 -13.76 -0.82
N ARG A 78 8.73 -14.88 -1.44
CA ARG A 78 9.65 -15.83 -2.09
C ARG A 78 10.54 -15.15 -3.12
N ARG A 79 9.98 -14.38 -4.04
CA ARG A 79 10.74 -13.68 -5.09
C ARG A 79 11.87 -12.83 -4.53
N ARG A 80 11.66 -12.15 -3.39
CA ARG A 80 12.71 -11.37 -2.75
C ARG A 80 13.78 -12.23 -2.11
N LEU A 81 13.40 -13.30 -1.43
CA LEU A 81 14.36 -14.22 -0.82
C LEU A 81 15.12 -15.07 -1.84
N GLU A 82 14.52 -15.35 -3.00
CA GLU A 82 15.16 -16.10 -4.10
C GLU A 82 16.32 -15.31 -4.71
N ILE A 83 16.20 -14.00 -4.82
CA ILE A 83 17.28 -13.12 -5.29
C ILE A 83 18.47 -13.11 -4.30
N ILE A 84 18.20 -13.26 -3.01
CA ILE A 84 19.20 -13.21 -1.95
C ILE A 84 19.91 -14.56 -1.80
N ASN A 85 19.13 -15.63 -1.78
CA ASN A 85 19.61 -16.99 -1.61
C ASN A 85 19.77 -17.65 -2.99
N ILE A 86 20.75 -17.18 -3.78
CA ILE A 86 21.04 -17.81 -5.09
C ILE A 86 21.33 -19.29 -4.86
N ASP A 87 20.65 -20.15 -5.64
CA ASP A 87 20.78 -21.60 -5.64
C ASP A 87 20.45 -22.30 -4.30
N ASP A 88 19.96 -21.58 -3.27
CA ASP A 88 19.55 -22.15 -1.99
C ASP A 88 18.02 -22.15 -1.82
N GLU A 89 17.38 -23.07 -2.53
CA GLU A 89 15.93 -23.27 -2.46
C GLU A 89 15.45 -23.64 -1.05
N TYR A 90 16.28 -24.34 -0.27
CA TYR A 90 15.93 -24.76 1.08
C TYR A 90 15.77 -23.56 2.03
N ASN A 91 16.73 -22.65 2.07
CA ASN A 91 16.69 -21.45 2.90
C ASN A 91 15.64 -20.45 2.39
N THR A 92 15.42 -20.35 1.08
CA THR A 92 14.36 -19.54 0.46
C THR A 92 12.97 -20.00 0.92
N ARG A 93 12.66 -21.29 0.89
CA ARG A 93 11.40 -21.85 1.38
C ARG A 93 11.23 -21.64 2.87
N LYS A 94 12.25 -21.91 3.66
CA LYS A 94 12.27 -21.73 5.12
C LYS A 94 12.02 -20.28 5.51
N GLY A 95 12.76 -19.34 4.91
CA GLY A 95 12.61 -17.89 5.15
C GLY A 95 11.22 -17.38 4.79
N THR A 96 10.73 -17.76 3.60
CA THR A 96 9.39 -17.39 3.12
C THR A 96 8.30 -17.89 4.08
N ALA A 97 8.34 -19.16 4.46
CA ALA A 97 7.37 -19.74 5.38
C ALA A 97 7.46 -19.10 6.78
N LYS A 98 8.66 -18.80 7.28
CA LYS A 98 8.87 -18.15 8.58
C LYS A 98 8.23 -16.77 8.65
N ILE A 99 8.45 -15.92 7.62
CA ILE A 99 7.87 -14.57 7.56
C ILE A 99 6.35 -14.65 7.48
N LEU A 100 5.82 -15.47 6.58
CA LEU A 100 4.39 -15.62 6.38
C LEU A 100 3.70 -16.20 7.63
N THR A 101 4.28 -17.21 8.27
CA THR A 101 3.77 -17.78 9.52
C THR A 101 3.74 -16.73 10.63
N LYS A 102 4.78 -15.89 10.75
CA LYS A 102 4.82 -14.79 11.73
C LYS A 102 3.68 -13.78 11.48
N THR A 103 3.43 -13.43 10.24
CA THR A 103 2.35 -12.51 9.86
C THR A 103 0.98 -13.14 10.17
N LEU A 104 0.74 -14.39 9.77
CA LEU A 104 -0.51 -15.10 10.01
C LEU A 104 -0.77 -15.34 11.51
N ALA A 105 0.28 -15.58 12.30
CA ALA A 105 0.16 -15.74 13.76
C ALA A 105 -0.32 -14.47 14.49
N ILE A 106 -0.18 -13.30 13.88
CA ILE A 106 -0.72 -12.06 14.42
C ILE A 106 -2.15 -11.83 13.91
N ILE A 107 -2.38 -12.06 12.63
CA ILE A 107 -3.62 -11.69 11.94
C ILE A 107 -4.77 -12.67 12.20
N ILE A 108 -4.51 -13.98 12.24
CA ILE A 108 -5.58 -14.97 12.50
C ILE A 108 -6.26 -14.72 13.86
N PRO A 109 -5.54 -14.53 14.98
CA PRO A 109 -6.17 -14.13 16.23
C PRO A 109 -6.93 -12.79 16.14
N ALA A 110 -6.41 -11.81 15.41
CA ALA A 110 -7.10 -10.54 15.21
C ALA A 110 -8.45 -10.74 14.51
N ILE A 111 -8.50 -11.50 13.41
CA ILE A 111 -9.75 -11.86 12.71
C ILE A 111 -10.75 -12.56 13.63
N ILE A 112 -10.29 -13.50 14.44
CA ILE A 112 -11.16 -14.23 15.40
C ILE A 112 -11.74 -13.26 16.43
N ILE A 113 -10.93 -12.37 16.97
CA ILE A 113 -11.35 -11.34 17.92
C ILE A 113 -12.38 -10.40 17.28
N THR A 114 -12.13 -9.98 16.05
CA THR A 114 -13.06 -9.14 15.28
C THR A 114 -14.41 -9.81 15.07
N ILE A 115 -14.45 -11.08 14.70
CA ILE A 115 -15.69 -11.83 14.53
C ILE A 115 -16.46 -11.93 15.86
N ILE A 116 -15.77 -12.16 16.98
CA ILE A 116 -16.39 -12.24 18.31
C ILE A 116 -16.97 -10.90 18.74
N ILE A 117 -16.22 -9.80 18.56
CA ILE A 117 -16.65 -8.47 18.99
C ILE A 117 -17.76 -7.91 18.10
N ALA A 118 -17.64 -8.08 16.80
CA ALA A 118 -18.48 -7.43 15.80
C ALA A 118 -19.64 -8.29 15.28
N HIS A 119 -19.89 -9.49 15.84
CA HIS A 119 -20.90 -10.45 15.33
C HIS A 119 -22.33 -9.85 15.24
N LYS A 120 -22.65 -8.86 16.06
CA LYS A 120 -23.97 -8.19 16.06
C LYS A 120 -24.04 -6.98 15.12
N ASN A 121 -22.90 -6.47 14.65
CA ASN A 121 -22.83 -5.29 13.81
C ASN A 121 -22.05 -5.59 12.54
N PHE A 122 -22.78 -5.94 11.47
CA PHE A 122 -22.20 -6.31 10.18
C PHE A 122 -21.29 -5.19 9.60
N LEU A 123 -21.66 -3.93 9.80
CA LEU A 123 -20.87 -2.80 9.33
C LEU A 123 -19.54 -2.70 10.07
N LEU A 124 -19.55 -2.78 11.40
CA LEU A 124 -18.34 -2.79 12.23
C LEU A 124 -17.43 -3.98 11.86
N MET A 125 -18.03 -5.17 11.65
CA MET A 125 -17.29 -6.35 11.24
C MET A 125 -16.58 -6.12 9.89
N THR A 126 -17.29 -5.56 8.91
CA THR A 126 -16.70 -5.26 7.59
C THR A 126 -15.56 -4.24 7.67
N ILE A 127 -15.71 -3.20 8.50
CA ILE A 127 -14.72 -2.17 8.75
C ILE A 127 -13.44 -2.80 9.33
N LEU A 128 -13.57 -3.60 10.38
CA LEU A 128 -12.43 -4.21 11.06
C LEU A 128 -11.73 -5.25 10.16
N LEU A 129 -12.48 -6.04 9.39
CA LEU A 129 -11.88 -6.96 8.42
C LEU A 129 -11.11 -6.25 7.31
N LEU A 130 -11.61 -5.11 6.81
CA LEU A 130 -10.85 -4.29 5.87
C LEU A 130 -9.56 -3.73 6.49
N PHE A 131 -9.61 -3.30 7.75
CA PHE A 131 -8.43 -2.88 8.49
C PHE A 131 -7.38 -3.99 8.58
N GLU A 132 -7.79 -5.20 8.90
CA GLU A 132 -6.89 -6.36 9.00
C GLU A 132 -6.25 -6.73 7.66
N LEU A 133 -6.99 -6.62 6.55
CA LEU A 133 -6.42 -6.78 5.20
C LEU A 133 -5.30 -5.78 4.92
N PHE A 134 -5.45 -4.51 5.33
CA PHE A 134 -4.38 -3.53 5.21
C PHE A 134 -3.18 -3.85 6.08
N MET A 135 -3.42 -4.37 7.27
CA MET A 135 -2.34 -4.76 8.19
C MET A 135 -1.53 -5.94 7.65
N ILE A 136 -2.14 -6.92 6.95
CA ILE A 136 -1.42 -8.03 6.28
C ILE A 136 -0.36 -7.47 5.33
N ASP A 137 -0.78 -6.61 4.42
CA ASP A 137 0.12 -6.00 3.43
C ASP A 137 1.24 -5.21 4.12
N THR A 138 0.91 -4.42 5.15
CA THR A 138 1.88 -3.60 5.87
C THR A 138 2.94 -4.45 6.60
N PHE A 139 2.54 -5.55 7.23
CA PHE A 139 3.48 -6.46 7.91
C PHE A 139 4.40 -7.19 6.95
N ILE A 140 3.86 -7.63 5.80
CA ILE A 140 4.66 -8.30 4.76
C ILE A 140 5.65 -7.32 4.15
N ASP A 141 5.21 -6.13 3.73
CA ASP A 141 6.08 -5.12 3.14
C ASP A 141 7.16 -4.68 4.14
N GLY A 142 6.81 -4.44 5.41
CA GLY A 142 7.79 -4.11 6.44
C GLY A 142 8.80 -5.23 6.73
N SER A 143 8.43 -6.50 6.50
CA SER A 143 9.35 -7.63 6.63
C SER A 143 10.30 -7.73 5.44
N VAL A 144 9.80 -7.49 4.24
CA VAL A 144 10.59 -7.46 2.99
C VAL A 144 11.58 -6.29 3.03
N ASP A 145 11.12 -5.07 3.39
CA ASP A 145 11.99 -3.88 3.52
C ASP A 145 13.14 -4.10 4.50
N LYS A 146 12.90 -4.83 5.60
CA LYS A 146 13.96 -5.16 6.58
C LYS A 146 15.02 -6.07 5.99
N ILE A 147 14.64 -7.01 5.13
CA ILE A 147 15.58 -7.91 4.46
C ILE A 147 16.41 -7.11 3.46
N ASP A 148 15.77 -6.31 2.61
CA ASP A 148 16.46 -5.48 1.62
C ASP A 148 17.47 -4.51 2.29
N ASN A 149 17.08 -3.88 3.39
CA ASN A 149 17.98 -2.98 4.14
C ASN A 149 19.14 -3.73 4.83
N LYS A 150 18.90 -4.96 5.31
CA LYS A 150 19.97 -5.79 5.90
C LYS A 150 21.04 -6.07 4.87
N ILE A 151 20.64 -6.49 3.66
CA ILE A 151 21.57 -6.79 2.57
C ILE A 151 22.38 -5.57 2.16
N LEU A 152 21.74 -4.41 2.01
CA LEU A 152 22.46 -3.18 1.66
C LEU A 152 23.52 -2.83 2.72
N LYS A 153 23.26 -3.05 4.00
CA LYS A 153 24.23 -2.81 5.07
C LYS A 153 25.38 -3.82 5.02
N GLU A 154 25.08 -5.10 4.83
CA GLU A 154 26.10 -6.13 4.67
C GLU A 154 26.98 -5.90 3.43
N GLN A 155 26.39 -5.40 2.32
CA GLN A 155 27.16 -5.03 1.12
C GLN A 155 28.09 -3.85 1.35
N LEU A 156 27.68 -2.88 2.16
CA LEU A 156 28.52 -1.74 2.52
C LEU A 156 29.77 -2.19 3.30
N ASP A 157 29.56 -3.10 4.26
CA ASP A 157 30.65 -3.70 5.04
C ASP A 157 31.56 -4.55 4.13
N PHE A 158 30.96 -5.34 3.24
CA PHE A 158 31.68 -6.13 2.23
C PHE A 158 32.58 -5.27 1.33
N PHE A 159 32.08 -4.15 0.82
CA PHE A 159 32.90 -3.25 0.00
C PHE A 159 34.04 -2.59 0.78
N SER A 160 33.84 -2.34 2.08
CA SER A 160 34.92 -1.86 2.95
C SER A 160 36.01 -2.92 3.13
N GLU A 161 35.63 -4.17 3.35
CA GLU A 161 36.54 -5.32 3.49
C GLU A 161 37.29 -5.60 2.16
N ILE A 162 36.62 -5.53 1.01
CA ILE A 162 37.25 -5.63 -0.32
C ILE A 162 38.34 -4.57 -0.51
N ARG A 163 38.08 -3.32 -0.08
CA ARG A 163 39.10 -2.27 -0.16
C ARG A 163 40.35 -2.61 0.64
N HIS A 164 40.20 -3.18 1.83
CA HIS A 164 41.33 -3.64 2.64
C HIS A 164 42.07 -4.84 2.00
N ALA A 165 41.34 -5.85 1.55
CA ALA A 165 41.90 -7.02 0.87
C ALA A 165 42.61 -6.63 -0.43
N TYR A 166 42.10 -5.71 -1.22
CA TYR A 166 42.75 -5.26 -2.44
C TYR A 166 44.08 -4.52 -2.18
N HIS A 167 44.22 -3.79 -1.08
CA HIS A 167 45.49 -3.20 -0.68
C HIS A 167 46.53 -4.26 -0.35
N GLU A 168 46.12 -5.44 0.12
CA GLU A 168 47.01 -6.55 0.49
C GLU A 168 47.41 -7.38 -0.74
N TYR A 169 46.41 -7.77 -1.57
CA TYR A 169 46.63 -8.71 -2.67
C TYR A 169 46.96 -8.03 -4.02
N ASN A 170 46.50 -6.78 -4.23
CA ASN A 170 46.59 -6.07 -5.50
C ASN A 170 45.94 -6.80 -6.70
N MET A 171 45.09 -7.78 -6.45
CA MET A 171 44.34 -8.54 -7.44
C MET A 171 42.86 -8.50 -7.07
N VAL A 172 41.98 -8.21 -8.04
CA VAL A 172 40.56 -8.02 -7.83
C VAL A 172 39.90 -9.35 -7.44
N GLU A 173 40.18 -10.39 -8.19
CA GLU A 173 39.64 -11.74 -7.97
C GLU A 173 40.01 -12.29 -6.60
N GLU A 174 41.31 -12.14 -6.18
CA GLU A 174 41.79 -12.65 -4.91
C GLU A 174 41.14 -11.85 -3.73
N ALA A 175 41.05 -10.52 -3.85
CA ALA A 175 40.40 -9.71 -2.83
C ALA A 175 38.91 -10.10 -2.64
N ILE A 176 38.21 -10.37 -3.72
CA ILE A 176 36.81 -10.83 -3.67
C ILE A 176 36.72 -12.20 -3.04
N TYR A 177 37.58 -13.15 -3.44
CA TYR A 177 37.62 -14.49 -2.89
C TYR A 177 37.82 -14.51 -1.39
N GLN A 178 38.81 -13.79 -0.89
CA GLN A 178 39.13 -13.76 0.53
C GLN A 178 38.01 -13.21 1.41
N VAL A 179 37.36 -12.12 0.95
CA VAL A 179 36.24 -11.53 1.70
C VAL A 179 34.96 -12.36 1.61
N SER A 180 34.81 -13.16 0.56
CA SER A 180 33.64 -14.03 0.36
C SER A 180 33.65 -15.32 1.20
N GLN A 181 34.77 -15.65 1.89
CA GLN A 181 34.88 -16.83 2.74
C GLN A 181 34.07 -16.75 4.06
N ASP A 182 33.45 -15.62 4.36
CA ASP A 182 32.63 -15.46 5.56
C ASP A 182 31.21 -16.01 5.32
N ASP A 183 30.98 -17.26 5.70
CA ASP A 183 29.70 -17.97 5.56
C ASP A 183 28.53 -17.36 6.35
N GLU A 184 28.77 -16.42 7.29
CA GLU A 184 27.71 -15.83 8.13
C GLU A 184 26.94 -14.71 7.44
N LYS A 185 27.49 -14.12 6.39
CA LYS A 185 26.89 -12.98 5.67
C LYS A 185 26.15 -13.45 4.41
N ASP A 186 24.93 -12.94 4.22
CA ASP A 186 24.13 -13.23 3.01
C ASP A 186 24.83 -12.69 1.73
N VAL A 187 25.65 -11.63 1.85
CA VAL A 187 26.39 -11.02 0.73
C VAL A 187 27.60 -11.86 0.27
N SER A 188 28.19 -12.69 1.13
CA SER A 188 29.37 -13.51 0.79
C SER A 188 29.10 -14.44 -0.38
N ARG A 189 27.90 -15.03 -0.45
CA ARG A 189 27.49 -15.86 -1.60
C ARG A 189 27.45 -15.08 -2.92
N GLN A 190 27.10 -13.79 -2.84
CA GLN A 190 27.13 -12.91 -4.02
C GLN A 190 28.58 -12.64 -4.45
N GLY A 191 29.48 -12.45 -3.47
CA GLY A 191 30.89 -12.31 -3.70
C GLY A 191 31.52 -13.57 -4.34
N GLU A 192 31.19 -14.75 -3.81
CA GLU A 192 31.62 -16.04 -4.43
C GLU A 192 31.14 -16.16 -5.87
N LYS A 193 29.86 -15.77 -6.13
CA LYS A 193 29.33 -15.81 -7.51
C LYS A 193 30.05 -14.85 -8.43
N ILE A 194 30.37 -13.65 -7.97
CA ILE A 194 31.16 -12.67 -8.75
C ILE A 194 32.58 -13.21 -8.98
N TYR A 195 33.21 -13.83 -7.98
CA TYR A 195 34.48 -14.46 -8.14
C TYR A 195 34.46 -15.56 -9.21
N GLU A 196 33.49 -16.50 -9.15
CA GLU A 196 33.31 -17.55 -10.16
C GLU A 196 33.17 -16.97 -11.58
N ILE A 197 32.41 -15.88 -11.73
CA ILE A 197 32.26 -15.19 -13.02
C ILE A 197 33.61 -14.65 -13.50
N LEU A 198 34.33 -13.96 -12.62
CA LEU A 198 35.61 -13.37 -13.00
C LEU A 198 36.63 -14.42 -13.45
N ILE A 199 36.66 -15.64 -12.87
CA ILE A 199 37.59 -16.70 -13.23
C ILE A 199 37.08 -17.66 -14.32
N SER A 200 35.84 -17.48 -14.81
CA SER A 200 35.23 -18.32 -15.85
C SER A 200 35.94 -18.15 -17.20
N ASP A 201 35.74 -19.12 -18.12
CA ASP A 201 36.28 -19.07 -19.49
C ASP A 201 35.65 -17.94 -20.34
N ASP A 202 34.42 -17.57 -20.06
CA ASP A 202 33.68 -16.46 -20.73
C ASP A 202 33.04 -15.54 -19.66
N PRO A 203 33.83 -14.65 -19.05
CA PRO A 203 33.37 -13.80 -17.97
C PRO A 203 32.25 -12.82 -18.42
N GLU A 204 32.29 -12.38 -19.68
CA GLU A 204 31.31 -11.41 -20.19
C GLU A 204 29.91 -12.02 -20.29
N MET A 205 29.79 -13.21 -20.86
CA MET A 205 28.52 -13.93 -20.95
C MET A 205 27.95 -14.30 -19.58
N GLU A 206 28.80 -14.73 -18.64
CA GLU A 206 28.34 -15.06 -17.27
C GLU A 206 27.95 -13.80 -16.49
N LEU A 207 28.62 -12.67 -16.72
CA LEU A 207 28.31 -11.39 -16.13
C LEU A 207 26.93 -10.89 -16.61
N GLU A 208 26.59 -11.06 -17.89
CA GLU A 208 25.26 -10.73 -18.42
C GLU A 208 24.15 -11.55 -17.72
N LYS A 209 24.36 -12.85 -17.53
CA LYS A 209 23.43 -13.69 -16.77
C LYS A 209 23.29 -13.21 -15.32
N TYR A 210 24.40 -12.81 -14.71
CA TYR A 210 24.38 -12.29 -13.34
C TYR A 210 23.60 -11.00 -13.21
N TYR A 211 23.67 -10.10 -14.19
CA TYR A 211 22.92 -8.85 -14.16
C TYR A 211 21.40 -9.07 -14.10
N ASP A 212 20.88 -10.17 -14.63
CA ASP A 212 19.47 -10.52 -14.54
C ASP A 212 19.02 -10.98 -13.14
N ILE A 213 19.95 -11.57 -12.36
CA ILE A 213 19.67 -12.18 -11.06
C ILE A 213 20.21 -11.41 -9.87
N ALA A 214 21.09 -10.43 -10.10
CA ALA A 214 21.71 -9.64 -9.01
C ALA A 214 20.66 -8.93 -8.13
N PRO A 215 20.85 -8.90 -6.80
CA PRO A 215 19.90 -8.35 -5.83
C PRO A 215 19.59 -6.88 -6.01
N ASN A 216 20.55 -6.09 -6.47
CA ASN A 216 20.43 -4.65 -6.67
C ASN A 216 21.49 -4.12 -7.66
N SER A 217 21.34 -2.85 -8.05
CA SER A 217 22.25 -2.18 -8.97
C SER A 217 23.69 -2.09 -8.45
N PHE A 218 23.91 -1.90 -7.14
CA PHE A 218 25.24 -1.72 -6.58
C PHE A 218 26.13 -2.95 -6.74
N LEU A 219 25.56 -4.16 -6.63
CA LEU A 219 26.30 -5.41 -6.92
C LEU A 219 26.58 -5.57 -8.41
N LYS A 220 25.66 -5.15 -9.27
CA LYS A 220 25.91 -5.10 -10.72
C LYS A 220 27.08 -4.19 -11.03
N GLU A 221 27.06 -2.95 -10.49
CA GLU A 221 28.14 -1.96 -10.65
C GLU A 221 29.47 -2.52 -10.16
N PHE A 222 29.48 -3.11 -8.97
CA PHE A 222 30.67 -3.71 -8.38
C PHE A 222 31.22 -4.84 -9.27
N ALA A 223 30.36 -5.76 -9.71
CA ALA A 223 30.76 -6.87 -10.58
C ALA A 223 31.31 -6.37 -11.92
N GLY A 224 30.65 -5.39 -12.55
CA GLY A 224 31.09 -4.80 -13.80
C GLY A 224 32.43 -4.05 -13.68
N ILE A 225 32.60 -3.22 -12.64
CA ILE A 225 33.89 -2.52 -12.41
C ILE A 225 34.98 -3.52 -12.08
N SER A 226 34.69 -4.57 -11.32
CA SER A 226 35.64 -5.64 -11.02
C SER A 226 36.10 -6.38 -12.29
N TYR A 227 35.16 -6.69 -13.20
CA TYR A 227 35.44 -7.25 -14.51
C TYR A 227 36.29 -6.33 -15.38
N LEU A 228 35.91 -5.05 -15.52
CA LEU A 228 36.69 -4.08 -16.32
C LEU A 228 38.12 -3.89 -15.77
N THR A 229 38.26 -3.88 -14.44
CA THR A 229 39.57 -3.75 -13.80
C THR A 229 40.44 -4.99 -14.01
N LYS A 230 39.87 -6.18 -13.97
CA LYS A 230 40.59 -7.44 -14.27
C LYS A 230 41.01 -7.48 -15.72
N GLU A 231 40.12 -7.10 -16.66
CA GLU A 231 40.38 -7.18 -18.11
C GLU A 231 41.38 -6.12 -18.59
N PHE A 232 41.22 -4.86 -18.12
CA PHE A 232 42.03 -3.73 -18.61
C PHE A 232 43.14 -3.27 -17.65
N GLY A 233 43.21 -3.88 -16.45
CA GLY A 233 44.17 -3.53 -15.41
C GLY A 233 43.72 -2.31 -14.56
N ASP A 234 44.31 -2.21 -13.37
CA ASP A 234 44.07 -1.05 -12.49
C ASP A 234 45.03 0.09 -12.84
N ARG A 235 44.49 1.28 -12.99
CA ARG A 235 45.23 2.52 -13.28
C ARG A 235 45.31 3.41 -12.06
N LYS A 236 46.46 4.04 -11.85
CA LYS A 236 46.58 5.07 -10.82
C LYS A 236 46.17 6.45 -11.37
N VAL A 237 45.17 7.04 -10.77
CA VAL A 237 44.69 8.41 -11.05
C VAL A 237 44.92 9.25 -9.80
N ASP A 238 45.67 10.34 -9.93
CA ASP A 238 46.09 11.20 -8.80
C ASP A 238 46.81 10.43 -7.69
N GLY A 239 47.61 9.41 -8.05
CA GLY A 239 48.38 8.58 -7.13
C GLY A 239 47.59 7.47 -6.42
N ALA A 240 46.28 7.35 -6.62
CA ALA A 240 45.39 6.34 -6.04
C ALA A 240 44.88 5.36 -7.10
N SER A 241 44.62 4.12 -6.70
CA SER A 241 43.99 3.07 -7.54
C SER A 241 42.62 3.54 -8.02
N LEU A 242 42.36 3.42 -9.32
CA LEU A 242 41.07 3.74 -9.92
C LEU A 242 39.97 2.76 -9.45
N TYR A 243 40.31 1.48 -9.30
CA TYR A 243 39.43 0.47 -8.77
C TYR A 243 38.91 0.84 -7.35
N LEU A 244 39.86 1.14 -6.44
CA LEU A 244 39.49 1.55 -5.08
C LEU A 244 38.66 2.83 -5.04
N LYS A 245 38.96 3.77 -5.93
CA LYS A 245 38.19 5.01 -6.06
C LYS A 245 36.73 4.72 -6.51
N ASN A 246 36.54 3.81 -7.47
CA ASN A 246 35.24 3.41 -7.96
C ASN A 246 34.47 2.60 -6.91
N VAL A 247 35.08 1.62 -6.21
CA VAL A 247 34.45 0.90 -5.10
C VAL A 247 34.00 1.87 -4.00
N ASN A 248 34.84 2.89 -3.69
CA ASN A 248 34.45 3.92 -2.72
C ASN A 248 33.25 4.78 -3.19
N ASN A 249 33.17 5.09 -4.48
CA ASN A 249 32.03 5.82 -5.04
C ASN A 249 30.74 5.01 -4.90
N ILE A 250 30.78 3.70 -5.25
CA ILE A 250 29.63 2.81 -5.07
C ILE A 250 29.22 2.75 -3.60
N ALA A 251 30.19 2.64 -2.68
CA ALA A 251 29.91 2.63 -1.24
C ALA A 251 29.24 3.95 -0.75
N GLN A 252 29.70 5.10 -1.22
CA GLN A 252 29.09 6.39 -0.92
C GLN A 252 27.66 6.50 -1.44
N GLU A 253 27.42 6.08 -2.68
CA GLU A 253 26.10 6.03 -3.29
C GLU A 253 25.15 5.13 -2.50
N MET A 254 25.65 3.96 -2.08
CA MET A 254 24.89 3.02 -1.24
C MET A 254 24.57 3.61 0.13
N GLN A 255 25.49 4.35 0.75
CA GLN A 255 25.23 5.07 2.02
C GLN A 255 24.09 6.08 1.86
N LEU A 256 24.10 6.86 0.76
CA LEU A 256 23.03 7.82 0.46
C LEU A 256 21.68 7.11 0.26
N GLU A 257 21.66 5.98 -0.45
CA GLU A 257 20.45 5.18 -0.67
C GLU A 257 19.92 4.58 0.65
N ILE A 258 20.80 4.01 1.49
CA ILE A 258 20.42 3.50 2.82
C ILE A 258 19.81 4.61 3.66
N LEU A 259 20.45 5.78 3.71
CA LEU A 259 19.95 6.93 4.46
C LEU A 259 18.59 7.42 3.94
N LYS A 260 18.43 7.47 2.60
CA LYS A 260 17.16 7.81 1.95
C LYS A 260 16.06 6.81 2.34
N ARG A 261 16.33 5.51 2.23
CA ARG A 261 15.38 4.44 2.60
C ARG A 261 15.01 4.47 4.09
N ASP A 262 15.99 4.61 4.97
CA ASP A 262 15.75 4.65 6.41
C ASP A 262 14.89 5.89 6.79
N LYS A 263 15.18 7.07 6.25
CA LYS A 263 14.38 8.29 6.46
C LYS A 263 12.95 8.15 5.90
N LEU A 264 12.79 7.63 4.68
CA LEU A 264 11.48 7.40 4.08
C LEU A 264 10.68 6.36 4.86
N ASN A 265 11.29 5.24 5.21
CA ASN A 265 10.63 4.21 6.02
C ASN A 265 10.16 4.74 7.36
N TYR A 266 10.96 5.54 8.06
CA TYR A 266 10.59 6.18 9.32
C TYR A 266 9.34 7.07 9.16
N VAL A 267 9.32 7.93 8.14
CA VAL A 267 8.19 8.84 7.87
C VAL A 267 6.93 8.06 7.46
N PHE A 268 7.05 7.14 6.50
CA PHE A 268 5.89 6.46 5.93
C PHE A 268 5.34 5.33 6.80
N GLN A 269 6.15 4.72 7.66
CA GLN A 269 5.68 3.71 8.62
C GLN A 269 4.65 4.34 9.59
N SER A 270 4.97 5.50 10.15
CA SER A 270 4.04 6.22 11.03
C SER A 270 2.81 6.72 10.29
N LEU A 271 2.95 7.26 9.08
CA LEU A 271 1.84 7.76 8.27
C LEU A 271 0.86 6.66 7.85
N SER A 272 1.37 5.48 7.51
CA SER A 272 0.52 4.33 7.16
C SER A 272 -0.37 3.91 8.32
N VAL A 273 0.14 3.92 9.55
CA VAL A 273 -0.64 3.64 10.76
C VAL A 273 -1.66 4.76 11.02
N ILE A 274 -1.22 6.03 11.02
CA ILE A 274 -2.07 7.19 11.29
C ILE A 274 -3.25 7.26 10.31
N SER A 275 -3.02 6.97 9.03
CA SER A 275 -4.09 7.01 8.02
C SER A 275 -5.20 6.00 8.28
N VAL A 276 -4.95 4.92 9.02
CA VAL A 276 -5.92 3.84 9.27
C VAL A 276 -6.54 3.90 10.68
N VAL A 277 -5.89 4.58 11.63
CA VAL A 277 -6.40 4.78 13.00
C VAL A 277 -7.84 5.30 13.07
N PRO A 278 -8.31 6.22 12.19
CA PRO A 278 -9.69 6.69 12.19
C PRO A 278 -10.74 5.58 12.11
N VAL A 279 -10.43 4.48 11.43
CA VAL A 279 -11.32 3.31 11.33
C VAL A 279 -11.62 2.71 12.70
N LEU A 280 -10.58 2.59 13.56
CA LEU A 280 -10.71 2.05 14.91
C LEU A 280 -11.43 3.01 15.87
N LEU A 281 -11.34 4.33 15.62
CA LEU A 281 -11.93 5.35 16.48
C LEU A 281 -13.39 5.67 16.15
N LEU A 282 -13.91 5.26 14.98
CA LEU A 282 -15.28 5.56 14.54
C LEU A 282 -16.32 5.13 15.56
N GLU A 283 -16.33 3.88 15.98
CA GLU A 283 -17.35 3.35 16.89
C GLU A 283 -17.18 3.85 18.35
N PRO A 284 -15.96 3.89 18.93
CA PRO A 284 -15.76 4.53 20.22
C PRO A 284 -16.22 5.98 20.29
N LEU A 285 -15.92 6.79 19.26
CA LEU A 285 -16.35 8.19 19.21
C LEU A 285 -17.87 8.31 19.07
N LYS A 286 -18.49 7.48 18.24
CA LYS A 286 -19.95 7.40 18.14
C LYS A 286 -20.59 7.09 19.50
N GLN A 287 -20.10 6.04 20.18
CA GLN A 287 -20.63 5.66 21.49
C GLN A 287 -20.44 6.76 22.53
N TRP A 288 -19.27 7.42 22.51
CA TRP A 288 -19.00 8.54 23.39
C TRP A 288 -19.94 9.73 23.12
N ALA A 289 -20.16 10.11 21.87
CA ALA A 289 -21.04 11.20 21.49
C ALA A 289 -22.49 10.91 21.88
N VAL A 290 -22.99 9.71 21.57
CA VAL A 290 -24.36 9.29 21.89
C VAL A 290 -24.61 9.20 23.40
N SER A 291 -23.63 8.73 24.18
CA SER A 291 -23.77 8.60 25.63
C SER A 291 -23.72 9.92 26.37
N ASN A 292 -22.97 10.90 25.89
CA ASN A 292 -22.81 12.20 26.56
C ASN A 292 -23.79 13.27 26.02
N PHE A 293 -24.24 13.15 24.79
CA PHE A 293 -25.09 14.15 24.10
C PHE A 293 -26.31 13.47 23.47
N SER A 294 -27.39 13.30 24.25
CA SER A 294 -28.60 12.61 23.82
C SER A 294 -29.23 13.18 22.55
N PHE A 295 -29.15 14.51 22.31
CA PHE A 295 -29.62 15.16 21.09
C PHE A 295 -28.88 14.72 19.82
N THR A 296 -27.74 14.06 19.92
CA THR A 296 -26.96 13.58 18.76
C THR A 296 -27.35 12.17 18.32
N VAL A 297 -28.14 11.45 19.10
CA VAL A 297 -28.52 10.04 18.85
C VAL A 297 -29.17 9.89 17.48
N SER A 298 -30.13 10.73 17.14
CA SER A 298 -30.87 10.72 15.86
C SER A 298 -29.93 10.87 14.66
N TRP A 299 -28.88 11.65 14.79
CA TRP A 299 -27.89 11.83 13.71
C TRP A 299 -26.95 10.63 13.58
N TYR A 300 -26.30 10.19 14.69
CA TYR A 300 -25.32 9.10 14.64
C TYR A 300 -25.94 7.73 14.30
N GLN A 301 -27.19 7.50 14.70
CA GLN A 301 -27.93 6.28 14.38
C GLN A 301 -28.73 6.40 13.09
N GLY A 302 -28.95 7.63 12.62
CA GLY A 302 -29.67 7.93 11.39
C GLY A 302 -28.79 7.83 10.12
N LYS A 303 -29.43 8.10 8.97
CA LYS A 303 -28.78 8.07 7.63
C LYS A 303 -27.58 9.01 7.53
N ALA A 304 -27.66 10.22 8.10
CA ALA A 304 -26.62 11.23 7.98
C ALA A 304 -25.29 10.77 8.61
N GLY A 305 -25.33 10.27 9.83
CA GLY A 305 -24.15 9.74 10.51
C GLY A 305 -23.52 8.58 9.77
N MET A 306 -24.34 7.70 9.19
CA MET A 306 -23.88 6.57 8.43
C MET A 306 -23.24 6.95 7.10
N ILE A 307 -23.79 7.93 6.38
CA ILE A 307 -23.19 8.46 5.15
C ILE A 307 -21.79 9.01 5.45
N VAL A 308 -21.66 9.81 6.51
CA VAL A 308 -20.35 10.37 6.91
C VAL A 308 -19.38 9.27 7.33
N GLN A 309 -19.85 8.24 8.03
CA GLN A 309 -19.04 7.08 8.40
C GLN A 309 -18.50 6.35 7.16
N MET A 310 -19.35 6.07 6.17
CA MET A 310 -18.95 5.46 4.89
C MET A 310 -17.95 6.33 4.12
N LEU A 311 -18.15 7.64 4.14
CA LEU A 311 -17.28 8.62 3.50
C LEU A 311 -15.88 8.63 4.13
N ILE A 312 -15.79 8.55 5.46
CA ILE A 312 -14.51 8.45 6.18
C ILE A 312 -13.79 7.14 5.82
N LEU A 313 -14.52 6.03 5.73
CA LEU A 313 -13.93 4.75 5.30
C LEU A 313 -13.35 4.84 3.89
N LEU A 314 -14.07 5.44 2.95
CA LEU A 314 -13.60 5.64 1.59
C LEU A 314 -12.35 6.54 1.56
N ILE A 315 -12.37 7.67 2.29
CA ILE A 315 -11.22 8.58 2.41
C ILE A 315 -10.03 7.84 3.01
N THR A 316 -10.24 7.03 4.05
CA THR A 316 -9.18 6.21 4.67
C THR A 316 -8.57 5.23 3.68
N PHE A 317 -9.40 4.54 2.91
CA PHE A 317 -8.93 3.60 1.87
C PHE A 317 -8.08 4.30 0.80
N VAL A 318 -8.56 5.43 0.29
CA VAL A 318 -7.83 6.23 -0.71
C VAL A 318 -6.53 6.77 -0.13
N SER A 319 -6.58 7.35 1.08
CA SER A 319 -5.41 7.88 1.78
C SER A 319 -4.33 6.82 1.99
N TYR A 320 -4.71 5.65 2.53
CA TYR A 320 -3.78 4.53 2.72
C TYR A 320 -3.13 4.09 1.41
N THR A 321 -3.93 3.93 0.35
CA THR A 321 -3.43 3.51 -0.97
C THR A 321 -2.44 4.53 -1.56
N LEU A 322 -2.72 5.82 -1.41
CA LEU A 322 -1.84 6.88 -1.89
C LEU A 322 -0.55 6.98 -1.06
N VAL A 323 -0.64 6.89 0.28
CA VAL A 323 0.54 6.88 1.17
C VAL A 323 1.45 5.70 0.84
N ARG A 324 0.86 4.52 0.60
CA ARG A 324 1.62 3.32 0.20
C ARG A 324 2.33 3.51 -1.13
N ARG A 325 1.67 4.09 -2.13
CA ARG A 325 2.30 4.40 -3.43
C ARG A 325 3.43 5.43 -3.33
N LEU A 326 3.34 6.38 -2.39
CA LEU A 326 4.42 7.34 -2.12
C LEU A 326 5.64 6.66 -1.50
N LYS A 327 5.41 5.62 -0.69
CA LYS A 327 6.47 4.83 -0.07
C LYS A 327 7.23 3.97 -1.08
N ASP A 328 6.53 3.41 -2.07
CA ASP A 328 7.15 2.54 -3.08
C ASP A 328 8.20 3.33 -3.89
N ASN A 329 9.46 2.97 -3.73
CA ASN A 329 10.62 3.62 -4.36
C ASN A 329 10.96 3.04 -5.74
N GLY A 330 9.97 2.69 -6.56
CA GLY A 330 10.23 2.20 -7.93
C GLY A 330 11.06 0.90 -8.04
N SER A 331 11.44 0.30 -6.92
CA SER A 331 12.21 -0.96 -6.87
C SER A 331 11.41 -2.20 -7.35
N THR A 332 10.36 -1.99 -8.09
CA THR A 332 9.52 -3.02 -8.71
C THR A 332 10.09 -3.51 -10.04
N GLU A 333 11.41 -3.64 -10.16
CA GLU A 333 12.02 -4.30 -11.34
C GLU A 333 11.54 -5.74 -11.53
N ILE A 334 11.00 -6.37 -10.47
CA ILE A 334 10.68 -7.80 -10.48
C ILE A 334 9.24 -8.11 -10.93
N ASP A 335 8.37 -7.11 -11.06
CA ASP A 335 6.99 -7.32 -11.52
C ASP A 335 6.85 -7.43 -13.06
N THR A 336 7.96 -7.42 -13.79
CA THR A 336 7.94 -7.37 -15.27
C THR A 336 7.58 -8.70 -15.93
N LYS A 337 7.75 -9.85 -15.28
CA LYS A 337 7.54 -11.17 -15.90
C LYS A 337 6.10 -11.72 -15.85
N ASN A 338 5.16 -11.09 -15.15
CA ASN A 338 3.81 -11.63 -14.96
C ASN A 338 2.67 -10.90 -15.69
N THR A 339 2.97 -10.03 -16.67
CA THR A 339 1.93 -9.29 -17.42
C THR A 339 1.55 -9.95 -18.74
N GLU A 340 1.97 -11.20 -18.98
CA GLU A 340 1.71 -11.86 -20.27
C GLU A 340 0.23 -12.13 -20.55
N ASN A 341 -0.64 -12.23 -19.53
CA ASN A 341 -2.09 -12.35 -19.72
C ASN A 341 -2.89 -11.59 -18.65
N PRO A 342 -2.95 -10.27 -18.70
CA PRO A 342 -3.76 -9.51 -17.77
C PRO A 342 -5.25 -9.82 -17.99
N TRP A 343 -6.05 -9.76 -16.91
CA TRP A 343 -7.49 -10.02 -16.95
C TRP A 343 -8.21 -9.13 -17.98
N GLN A 344 -7.68 -7.92 -18.23
CA GLN A 344 -8.17 -6.97 -19.23
C GLN A 344 -8.07 -7.57 -20.64
N ALA A 345 -7.01 -8.29 -20.96
CA ALA A 345 -6.87 -8.95 -22.25
C ALA A 345 -7.92 -10.05 -22.46
N LYS A 346 -8.35 -10.72 -21.38
CA LYS A 346 -9.43 -11.72 -21.45
C LYS A 346 -10.77 -11.06 -21.75
N ILE A 347 -11.07 -9.92 -21.12
CA ILE A 347 -12.31 -9.15 -21.36
C ILE A 347 -12.33 -8.59 -22.78
N TYR A 348 -11.21 -8.05 -23.28
CA TYR A 348 -11.13 -7.48 -24.63
C TYR A 348 -11.29 -8.51 -25.75
N LYS A 349 -11.05 -9.81 -25.48
CA LYS A 349 -11.31 -10.90 -26.42
C LYS A 349 -12.80 -11.18 -26.66
N ILE A 350 -13.69 -10.73 -25.78
CA ILE A 350 -15.13 -10.95 -25.87
C ILE A 350 -15.73 -9.95 -26.85
N LYS A 351 -16.18 -10.40 -28.03
CA LYS A 351 -16.66 -9.56 -29.15
C LYS A 351 -17.66 -8.46 -28.75
N PRO A 352 -18.76 -8.70 -27.96
CA PRO A 352 -19.70 -7.65 -27.58
C PRO A 352 -19.09 -6.61 -26.66
N LEU A 353 -18.24 -7.03 -25.69
CA LEU A 353 -17.59 -6.13 -24.77
C LEU A 353 -16.54 -5.25 -25.47
N LYS A 354 -15.82 -5.82 -26.44
CA LYS A 354 -14.88 -5.07 -27.27
C LYS A 354 -15.56 -3.88 -27.98
N LYS A 355 -16.73 -4.09 -28.61
CA LYS A 355 -17.47 -3.00 -29.28
C LYS A 355 -17.86 -1.87 -28.33
N ILE A 356 -18.25 -2.22 -27.10
CA ILE A 356 -18.60 -1.24 -26.06
C ILE A 356 -17.35 -0.47 -25.63
N ILE A 357 -16.24 -1.16 -25.39
CA ILE A 357 -14.98 -0.54 -24.95
C ILE A 357 -14.44 0.39 -26.05
N ASP A 358 -14.45 -0.07 -27.31
CA ASP A 358 -13.98 0.72 -28.46
C ASP A 358 -14.77 2.04 -28.66
N LEU A 359 -16.03 2.09 -28.19
CA LEU A 359 -16.84 3.32 -28.19
C LEU A 359 -16.30 4.39 -27.22
N PHE A 360 -15.72 3.97 -26.11
CA PHE A 360 -15.16 4.89 -25.10
C PHE A 360 -13.71 5.29 -25.40
N ILE A 361 -13.02 4.55 -26.28
CA ILE A 361 -11.64 4.87 -26.66
C ILE A 361 -11.67 6.03 -27.68
N PRO A 362 -10.98 7.15 -27.40
CA PRO A 362 -10.93 8.27 -28.34
C PRO A 362 -10.21 7.85 -29.63
N LYS A 363 -10.70 8.36 -30.77
CA LYS A 363 -10.12 8.04 -32.09
C LYS A 363 -8.68 8.49 -32.19
N GLN A 364 -7.84 7.71 -32.85
CA GLN A 364 -6.46 8.07 -33.14
C GLN A 364 -6.41 9.45 -33.84
N GLY A 365 -5.48 10.32 -33.39
CA GLY A 365 -5.35 11.68 -33.92
C GLY A 365 -6.11 12.76 -33.15
N THR A 366 -7.05 12.44 -32.26
CA THR A 366 -7.74 13.42 -31.41
C THR A 366 -6.83 13.97 -30.31
N LYS A 367 -7.11 15.20 -29.85
CA LYS A 367 -6.37 15.80 -28.70
C LYS A 367 -6.46 14.94 -27.43
N GLU A 368 -7.61 14.33 -27.19
CA GLU A 368 -7.80 13.44 -26.03
C GLU A 368 -6.98 12.16 -26.13
N TYR A 369 -6.89 11.56 -27.33
CA TYR A 369 -6.03 10.41 -27.57
C TYR A 369 -4.57 10.73 -27.25
N ARG A 370 -4.04 11.82 -27.83
CA ARG A 370 -2.65 12.27 -27.60
C ARG A 370 -2.39 12.55 -26.12
N LYS A 371 -3.31 13.29 -25.45
CA LYS A 371 -3.20 13.59 -24.03
C LYS A 371 -3.17 12.32 -23.17
N THR A 372 -4.02 11.32 -23.46
CA THR A 372 -4.05 10.08 -22.69
C THR A 372 -2.81 9.22 -22.96
N VAL A 373 -2.34 9.13 -24.21
CA VAL A 373 -1.10 8.42 -24.56
C VAL A 373 0.09 9.08 -23.85
N GLN A 374 0.16 10.40 -23.87
CA GLN A 374 1.22 11.13 -23.17
C GLN A 374 1.16 10.91 -21.65
N LEU A 375 -0.03 10.96 -21.06
CA LEU A 375 -0.24 10.69 -19.63
C LEU A 375 0.20 9.27 -19.25
N LEU A 376 -0.11 8.27 -20.10
CA LEU A 376 0.34 6.89 -19.88
C LEU A 376 1.86 6.75 -20.02
N LYS A 377 2.48 7.44 -20.97
CA LYS A 377 3.94 7.51 -21.15
C LYS A 377 4.61 8.19 -19.95
N ASP A 378 4.14 9.37 -19.57
CA ASP A 378 4.68 10.15 -18.44
C ASP A 378 4.55 9.41 -17.11
N ALA A 379 3.46 8.63 -16.93
CA ALA A 379 3.28 7.76 -15.77
C ALA A 379 4.06 6.44 -15.85
N ALA A 380 4.78 6.15 -16.95
CA ALA A 380 5.38 4.86 -17.27
C ALA A 380 4.42 3.67 -17.07
N SER A 381 3.15 3.90 -17.35
CA SER A 381 2.16 2.85 -17.22
C SER A 381 2.35 1.79 -18.32
N LYS A 382 2.51 0.53 -17.93
CA LYS A 382 2.57 -0.62 -18.86
C LYS A 382 1.20 -0.96 -19.47
N LEU A 383 0.16 -0.20 -19.10
CA LEU A 383 -1.19 -0.41 -19.60
C LEU A 383 -1.30 0.08 -21.06
N LYS A 384 -1.76 -0.79 -21.94
CA LYS A 384 -2.22 -0.39 -23.26
C LYS A 384 -3.45 0.50 -23.12
N MET A 385 -3.72 1.33 -24.13
CA MET A 385 -4.87 2.23 -24.18
C MET A 385 -6.18 1.50 -23.86
N GLU A 386 -6.39 0.34 -24.49
CA GLU A 386 -7.57 -0.49 -24.31
C GLU A 386 -7.73 -0.96 -22.88
N TRP A 387 -6.63 -1.40 -22.24
CA TRP A 387 -6.66 -1.87 -20.85
C TRP A 387 -6.91 -0.75 -19.83
N TYR A 388 -6.40 0.42 -20.14
CA TYR A 388 -6.67 1.61 -19.33
C TYR A 388 -8.17 1.97 -19.34
N TYR A 389 -8.82 1.96 -20.53
CA TYR A 389 -10.24 2.23 -20.62
C TYR A 389 -11.09 1.10 -20.03
N ILE A 390 -10.67 -0.17 -20.13
CA ILE A 390 -11.30 -1.28 -19.40
C ILE A 390 -11.29 -1.02 -17.90
N ASN A 391 -10.16 -0.59 -17.33
CA ASN A 391 -10.08 -0.26 -15.91
C ASN A 391 -11.03 0.89 -15.55
N ARG A 392 -11.11 1.94 -16.37
CA ARG A 392 -12.05 3.07 -16.15
C ARG A 392 -13.50 2.60 -16.12
N ILE A 393 -13.90 1.82 -17.10
CA ILE A 393 -15.28 1.29 -17.22
C ILE A 393 -15.59 0.34 -16.06
N THR A 394 -14.66 -0.55 -15.71
CA THR A 394 -14.85 -1.52 -14.61
C THR A 394 -15.02 -0.79 -13.28
N ILE A 395 -14.17 0.18 -12.98
CA ILE A 395 -14.28 0.97 -11.74
C ILE A 395 -15.59 1.76 -11.73
N ALA A 396 -16.01 2.35 -12.86
CA ALA A 396 -17.28 3.05 -12.97
C ALA A 396 -18.48 2.14 -12.67
N ILE A 397 -18.49 0.92 -13.23
CA ILE A 397 -19.55 -0.06 -13.00
C ILE A 397 -19.55 -0.51 -11.54
N VAL A 398 -18.38 -0.82 -10.98
CA VAL A 398 -18.26 -1.22 -9.57
C VAL A 398 -18.74 -0.12 -8.64
N THR A 399 -18.36 1.13 -8.88
CA THR A 399 -18.81 2.27 -8.05
C THR A 399 -20.31 2.51 -8.16
N PHE A 400 -20.91 2.31 -9.34
CA PHE A 400 -22.36 2.42 -9.53
C PHE A 400 -23.10 1.38 -8.69
N PHE A 401 -22.78 0.10 -8.83
CA PHE A 401 -23.44 -0.96 -8.05
C PHE A 401 -23.14 -0.87 -6.56
N ALA A 402 -21.92 -0.48 -6.19
CA ALA A 402 -21.56 -0.27 -4.79
C ALA A 402 -22.37 0.87 -4.16
N SER A 403 -22.59 1.98 -4.88
CA SER A 403 -23.42 3.09 -4.39
C SER A 403 -24.89 2.69 -4.25
N LEU A 404 -25.46 1.96 -5.20
CA LEU A 404 -26.83 1.43 -5.08
C LEU A 404 -26.97 0.47 -3.89
N PHE A 405 -25.98 -0.40 -3.69
CA PHE A 405 -25.95 -1.30 -2.52
C PHE A 405 -25.88 -0.50 -1.21
N ILE A 406 -25.06 0.55 -1.16
CA ILE A 406 -24.97 1.43 0.01
C ILE A 406 -26.33 2.10 0.28
N PHE A 407 -27.00 2.65 -0.74
CA PHE A 407 -28.32 3.27 -0.57
C PHE A 407 -29.35 2.27 -0.05
N THR A 408 -29.40 1.07 -0.60
CA THR A 408 -30.31 0.03 -0.10
C THR A 408 -30.02 -0.34 1.36
N GLN A 409 -28.73 -0.42 1.76
CA GLN A 409 -28.37 -0.64 3.15
C GLN A 409 -28.74 0.53 4.07
N LEU A 410 -28.60 1.77 3.58
CA LEU A 410 -29.01 2.96 4.33
C LEU A 410 -30.51 2.95 4.64
N HIS A 411 -31.37 2.59 3.66
CA HIS A 411 -32.81 2.43 3.89
C HIS A 411 -33.11 1.29 4.87
N ALA A 412 -32.44 0.14 4.72
CA ALA A 412 -32.63 -0.98 5.64
C ALA A 412 -32.28 -0.61 7.09
N ILE A 413 -31.24 0.17 7.29
CA ILE A 413 -30.81 0.64 8.61
C ILE A 413 -31.73 1.70 9.17
N ALA A 414 -32.22 2.63 8.34
CA ALA A 414 -33.21 3.62 8.76
C ALA A 414 -34.49 2.93 9.27
N VAL A 415 -34.97 1.94 8.53
CA VAL A 415 -36.10 1.12 8.98
C VAL A 415 -35.77 0.42 10.30
N ASN A 416 -34.62 -0.27 10.39
CA ASN A 416 -34.22 -0.96 11.62
C ASN A 416 -34.06 -0.01 12.81
N TYR A 417 -33.59 1.23 12.57
CA TYR A 417 -33.48 2.25 13.60
C TYR A 417 -34.86 2.59 14.20
N ILE A 418 -35.89 2.80 13.35
CA ILE A 418 -37.25 3.09 13.81
C ILE A 418 -37.83 1.94 14.67
N TYR A 419 -37.50 0.69 14.35
CA TYR A 419 -37.90 -0.47 15.12
C TYR A 419 -37.14 -0.64 16.45
N THR A 420 -35.96 -0.08 16.59
CA THR A 420 -35.08 -0.25 17.75
C THR A 420 -34.95 0.97 18.63
N GLU A 421 -35.37 2.14 18.15
CA GLU A 421 -35.32 3.40 18.91
C GLU A 421 -36.25 3.31 20.13
N PRO A 422 -35.74 3.56 21.37
CA PRO A 422 -36.56 3.56 22.57
C PRO A 422 -37.62 4.68 22.47
N THR A 423 -38.88 4.31 22.54
CA THR A 423 -40.01 5.25 22.45
C THR A 423 -40.20 5.96 23.80
N THR A 424 -40.07 7.27 23.83
CA THR A 424 -40.32 8.10 25.01
C THR A 424 -41.47 9.05 24.76
N ASP A 425 -42.33 9.26 25.77
CA ASP A 425 -43.44 10.20 25.69
C ASP A 425 -43.01 11.66 25.92
N TYR A 426 -41.74 11.92 26.24
CA TYR A 426 -41.17 13.22 26.50
C TYR A 426 -39.79 13.38 25.85
N ASP A 427 -39.53 14.56 25.30
CA ASP A 427 -38.17 14.95 24.86
C ASP A 427 -37.29 15.20 26.10
N ILE A 428 -36.52 14.19 26.51
CA ILE A 428 -35.63 14.27 27.68
C ILE A 428 -34.25 14.75 27.23
N ILE A 429 -33.87 15.93 27.67
CA ILE A 429 -32.50 16.40 27.61
C ILE A 429 -31.73 15.71 28.76
N GLY A 430 -31.21 14.52 28.52
CA GLY A 430 -30.45 13.71 29.50
C GLY A 430 -30.63 12.22 29.28
N GLY A 431 -29.76 11.39 29.88
CA GLY A 431 -29.85 9.94 29.77
C GLY A 431 -31.05 9.38 30.51
N LEU A 432 -31.78 8.45 29.88
CA LEU A 432 -32.89 7.73 30.48
C LEU A 432 -32.48 6.94 31.73
N SER A 433 -33.25 7.04 32.81
CA SER A 433 -33.05 6.16 33.95
C SER A 433 -33.29 4.67 33.57
N GLU A 434 -32.74 3.72 34.30
CA GLU A 434 -32.92 2.29 33.98
C GLU A 434 -34.41 1.86 33.99
N LYS A 435 -35.24 2.48 34.80
CA LYS A 435 -36.68 2.24 34.86
C LYS A 435 -37.40 2.79 33.63
N ASP A 436 -37.05 4.00 33.20
CA ASP A 436 -37.64 4.63 32.03
C ASP A 436 -37.24 3.94 30.74
N LYS A 437 -36.00 3.40 30.70
CA LYS A 437 -35.51 2.61 29.58
C LYS A 437 -36.31 1.31 29.40
N LYS A 438 -36.62 0.60 30.49
CA LYS A 438 -37.47 -0.59 30.41
C LYS A 438 -38.89 -0.29 29.93
N LYS A 439 -39.48 0.86 30.34
CA LYS A 439 -40.79 1.30 29.85
C LYS A 439 -40.74 1.66 28.39
N ALA A 440 -39.70 2.40 27.98
CA ALA A 440 -39.48 2.75 26.58
C ALA A 440 -39.29 1.53 25.66
N ASP A 441 -38.55 0.54 26.11
CA ASP A 441 -38.35 -0.73 25.37
C ASP A 441 -39.69 -1.50 25.24
N GLU A 442 -40.57 -1.44 26.26
CA GLU A 442 -41.87 -2.11 26.24
C GLU A 442 -42.85 -1.38 25.30
N LEU A 443 -42.92 -0.07 25.35
CA LEU A 443 -43.66 0.75 24.40
C LEU A 443 -43.19 0.52 22.95
N THR A 444 -41.88 0.44 22.72
CA THR A 444 -41.34 0.17 21.40
C THR A 444 -41.77 -1.22 20.89
N LYS A 445 -41.82 -2.25 21.74
CA LYS A 445 -42.37 -3.55 21.35
C LYS A 445 -43.81 -3.49 20.93
N GLN A 446 -44.66 -2.75 21.66
CA GLN A 446 -46.09 -2.59 21.34
C GLN A 446 -46.26 -1.84 20.01
N ASP A 447 -45.51 -0.75 19.81
CA ASP A 447 -45.51 0.00 18.55
C ASP A 447 -45.13 -0.92 17.37
N ASN A 448 -44.10 -1.78 17.53
CA ASN A 448 -43.62 -2.66 16.49
C ASN A 448 -44.65 -3.70 16.04
N ILE A 449 -45.49 -4.22 16.97
CA ILE A 449 -46.58 -5.14 16.62
C ILE A 449 -47.55 -4.51 15.64
N ILE A 450 -47.86 -3.22 15.83
CA ILE A 450 -48.76 -2.48 14.95
C ILE A 450 -48.07 -2.11 13.65
N LEU A 451 -46.81 -1.65 13.72
CA LEU A 451 -46.00 -1.32 12.53
C LEU A 451 -45.92 -2.51 11.59
N ASP A 452 -45.66 -3.72 12.09
CA ASP A 452 -45.56 -4.93 11.25
C ASP A 452 -46.88 -5.26 10.57
N LYS A 453 -48.01 -5.00 11.21
CA LYS A 453 -49.34 -5.27 10.64
C LYS A 453 -49.70 -4.34 9.49
N PHE A 454 -49.19 -3.10 9.51
CA PHE A 454 -49.52 -2.06 8.52
C PHE A 454 -48.36 -1.74 7.55
N ARG A 455 -47.23 -2.34 7.74
CA ARG A 455 -46.06 -2.19 6.86
C ARG A 455 -46.42 -2.50 5.41
N GLY A 456 -46.05 -1.61 4.48
CA GLY A 456 -46.34 -1.75 3.05
C GLY A 456 -47.75 -1.33 2.61
N LYS A 457 -48.63 -0.89 3.52
CA LYS A 457 -49.94 -0.33 3.20
C LYS A 457 -49.82 1.19 3.06
N LEU A 458 -49.81 1.69 1.82
CA LEU A 458 -49.63 3.11 1.49
C LEU A 458 -50.74 4.05 1.93
N LYS A 459 -51.94 3.53 2.23
CA LYS A 459 -53.14 4.37 2.63
C LYS A 459 -53.70 3.86 3.95
N THR A 460 -52.89 3.87 4.99
CA THR A 460 -53.36 3.56 6.35
C THR A 460 -53.86 4.87 7.01
N THR A 461 -55.05 4.87 7.55
CA THR A 461 -55.62 6.01 8.26
C THR A 461 -55.36 5.92 9.77
N LYS A 462 -55.38 7.07 10.47
CA LYS A 462 -55.23 7.10 11.93
C LYS A 462 -56.33 6.27 12.63
N ASP A 463 -57.52 6.21 12.07
CA ASP A 463 -58.65 5.43 12.60
C ASP A 463 -58.38 3.91 12.54
N GLU A 464 -57.70 3.44 11.52
CA GLU A 464 -57.32 2.01 11.44
C GLU A 464 -56.26 1.62 12.48
N ILE A 465 -55.33 2.53 12.76
CA ILE A 465 -54.33 2.38 13.79
C ILE A 465 -54.97 2.41 15.18
N SER A 466 -55.92 3.34 15.41
CA SER A 466 -56.69 3.44 16.66
C SER A 466 -57.42 2.16 16.95
N ARG A 467 -58.14 1.58 15.98
CA ARG A 467 -58.80 0.26 16.12
C ARG A 467 -57.84 -0.88 16.37
N ALA A 468 -56.59 -0.77 15.93
CA ALA A 468 -55.56 -1.77 16.18
C ALA A 468 -54.99 -1.64 17.60
N ILE A 469 -54.81 -0.41 18.10
CA ILE A 469 -54.35 -0.11 19.47
C ILE A 469 -55.37 -0.61 20.50
N ASP A 470 -56.70 -0.41 20.26
CA ASP A 470 -57.75 -0.86 21.14
C ASP A 470 -57.80 -2.39 21.31
N LYS A 471 -57.20 -3.15 20.41
CA LYS A 471 -57.10 -4.62 20.48
C LYS A 471 -55.89 -5.09 21.26
N LEU A 472 -54.97 -4.23 21.62
CA LEU A 472 -53.77 -4.59 22.40
C LEU A 472 -54.09 -4.53 23.90
N ASP A 473 -53.80 -5.59 24.61
CA ASP A 473 -54.00 -5.68 26.05
C ASP A 473 -53.30 -4.58 26.85
N TYR A 474 -52.17 -4.10 26.34
CA TYR A 474 -51.39 -3.03 26.97
C TYR A 474 -52.15 -1.67 27.07
N TYR A 475 -53.01 -1.35 26.10
CA TYR A 475 -53.75 -0.10 26.06
C TYR A 475 -55.20 -0.20 26.55
N LYS A 476 -55.63 -1.32 27.08
CA LYS A 476 -57.04 -1.52 27.54
C LYS A 476 -57.43 -0.56 28.65
N ASP A 477 -56.50 -0.28 29.57
CA ASP A 477 -56.75 0.62 30.73
C ASP A 477 -56.13 1.99 30.54
N ALA A 478 -55.59 2.31 29.34
CA ALA A 478 -54.97 3.60 29.06
C ALA A 478 -56.03 4.72 28.83
N LYS A 479 -55.70 5.93 29.25
CA LYS A 479 -56.56 7.13 29.02
C LYS A 479 -56.63 7.45 27.53
N ASP A 480 -57.77 8.04 27.09
CA ASP A 480 -58.00 8.40 25.68
C ASP A 480 -56.90 9.30 25.14
N ALA A 481 -56.38 10.23 25.94
CA ALA A 481 -55.23 11.10 25.56
C ALA A 481 -53.90 10.33 25.36
N GLU A 482 -53.68 9.22 26.06
CA GLU A 482 -52.50 8.36 25.89
C GLU A 482 -52.60 7.51 24.61
N LYS A 483 -53.83 7.07 24.30
CA LYS A 483 -54.12 6.32 23.06
C LYS A 483 -53.97 7.21 21.84
N GLU A 484 -54.43 8.45 21.90
CA GLU A 484 -54.31 9.41 20.81
C GLU A 484 -52.85 9.74 20.51
N LYS A 485 -52.03 9.98 21.54
CA LYS A 485 -50.57 10.13 21.39
C LYS A 485 -49.90 8.92 20.79
N ALA A 486 -50.32 7.71 21.17
CA ALA A 486 -49.79 6.47 20.60
C ALA A 486 -50.19 6.32 19.13
N VAL A 487 -51.41 6.69 18.76
CA VAL A 487 -51.88 6.69 17.35
C VAL A 487 -51.01 7.62 16.51
N ASP A 488 -50.83 8.86 16.96
CA ASP A 488 -50.02 9.85 16.21
C ASP A 488 -48.58 9.37 16.06
N ARG A 489 -47.96 8.92 17.13
CA ARG A 489 -46.61 8.40 17.13
C ARG A 489 -46.42 7.19 16.17
N ILE A 490 -47.33 6.23 16.24
CA ILE A 490 -47.27 5.02 15.37
C ILE A 490 -47.54 5.38 13.92
N TYR A 491 -48.45 6.33 13.69
CA TYR A 491 -48.75 6.83 12.34
C TYR A 491 -47.50 7.49 11.72
N ASP A 492 -46.82 8.37 12.46
CA ASP A 492 -45.60 9.03 12.01
C ASP A 492 -44.48 8.03 11.74
N LYS A 493 -44.24 7.05 12.63
CA LYS A 493 -43.31 5.94 12.42
C LYS A 493 -43.66 5.13 11.16
N LEU A 494 -44.95 4.83 10.95
CA LEU A 494 -45.41 4.08 9.78
C LEU A 494 -45.23 4.86 8.49
N GLN A 495 -45.48 6.17 8.49
CA GLN A 495 -45.21 7.02 7.34
C GLN A 495 -43.71 6.98 6.94
N ILE A 496 -42.82 7.12 7.92
CA ILE A 496 -41.39 7.08 7.67
C ILE A 496 -41.00 5.68 7.14
N VAL A 497 -41.43 4.57 7.78
CA VAL A 497 -41.10 3.21 7.34
C VAL A 497 -41.59 2.93 5.92
N ASN A 498 -42.82 3.41 5.58
CA ASN A 498 -43.39 3.20 4.25
C ASN A 498 -42.77 4.08 3.14
N THR A 499 -42.11 5.19 3.51
CA THR A 499 -41.38 6.06 2.57
C THR A 499 -39.91 5.68 2.42
N GLU A 500 -39.40 4.74 3.24
CA GLU A 500 -38.01 4.27 3.21
C GLU A 500 -37.79 3.23 2.10
N TYR A 501 -37.73 3.68 0.86
CA TYR A 501 -37.39 2.90 -0.33
C TYR A 501 -36.45 3.71 -1.24
N LEU A 502 -35.77 3.03 -2.17
CA LEU A 502 -34.82 3.64 -3.08
C LEU A 502 -35.51 4.75 -3.89
N GLN A 503 -35.07 5.98 -3.68
CA GLN A 503 -35.62 7.17 -4.33
C GLN A 503 -34.97 7.40 -5.70
N TRP A 504 -35.70 8.01 -6.64
CA TRP A 504 -35.20 8.29 -7.99
C TRP A 504 -33.93 9.15 -8.00
N PHE A 505 -33.81 10.12 -7.07
CA PHE A 505 -32.61 10.97 -6.97
C PHE A 505 -31.38 10.21 -6.47
N GLU A 506 -31.55 9.12 -5.71
CA GLU A 506 -30.44 8.26 -5.27
C GLU A 506 -29.87 7.46 -6.45
N ILE A 507 -30.73 7.07 -7.39
CA ILE A 507 -30.30 6.47 -8.66
C ILE A 507 -29.49 7.50 -9.46
N LEU A 508 -29.95 8.74 -9.53
CA LEU A 508 -29.24 9.83 -10.18
C LEU A 508 -27.87 10.08 -9.50
N LEU A 509 -27.84 10.07 -8.18
CA LEU A 509 -26.62 10.21 -7.40
C LEU A 509 -25.64 9.03 -7.64
N ALA A 510 -26.15 7.81 -7.82
CA ALA A 510 -25.36 6.65 -8.20
C ALA A 510 -24.69 6.85 -9.58
N PHE A 511 -25.36 7.49 -10.54
CA PHE A 511 -24.73 7.90 -11.79
C PHE A 511 -23.63 8.94 -11.62
N VAL A 512 -23.77 9.88 -10.68
CA VAL A 512 -22.70 10.83 -10.34
C VAL A 512 -21.48 10.08 -9.77
N PHE A 513 -21.69 9.13 -8.88
CA PHE A 513 -20.60 8.27 -8.36
C PHE A 513 -19.98 7.41 -9.45
N MET A 514 -20.75 6.93 -10.42
CA MET A 514 -20.24 6.23 -11.60
C MET A 514 -19.27 7.10 -12.41
N ILE A 515 -19.61 8.36 -12.63
CA ILE A 515 -18.75 9.33 -13.33
C ILE A 515 -17.49 9.60 -12.53
N ALA A 516 -17.60 9.78 -11.22
CA ALA A 516 -16.44 9.94 -10.33
C ALA A 516 -15.53 8.70 -10.37
N GLY A 517 -16.08 7.51 -10.35
CA GLY A 517 -15.36 6.24 -10.50
C GLY A 517 -14.66 6.11 -11.87
N TYR A 518 -15.31 6.60 -12.95
CA TYR A 518 -14.69 6.64 -14.27
C TYR A 518 -13.49 7.61 -14.34
N MET A 519 -13.51 8.69 -13.56
CA MET A 519 -12.40 9.66 -13.48
C MET A 519 -11.26 9.21 -12.55
N ALA A 520 -11.51 8.33 -11.59
CA ALA A 520 -10.53 7.92 -10.57
C ALA A 520 -9.22 7.38 -11.16
N PRO A 521 -9.18 6.48 -12.18
CA PRO A 521 -7.92 6.03 -12.77
C PRO A 521 -7.09 7.14 -13.41
N MET A 522 -7.75 8.17 -13.98
CA MET A 522 -7.06 9.34 -14.53
C MET A 522 -6.38 10.15 -13.43
N LEU A 523 -7.06 10.40 -12.32
CA LEU A 523 -6.49 11.10 -11.16
C LEU A 523 -5.29 10.33 -10.58
N ILE A 524 -5.41 8.99 -10.52
CA ILE A 524 -4.32 8.12 -10.07
C ILE A 524 -3.10 8.23 -11.00
N LEU A 525 -3.31 8.23 -12.34
CA LEU A 525 -2.20 8.42 -13.30
C LEU A 525 -1.56 9.81 -13.16
N MET A 526 -2.35 10.87 -13.04
CA MET A 526 -1.82 12.23 -12.82
C MET A 526 -0.97 12.31 -11.53
N PHE A 527 -1.40 11.64 -10.48
CA PHE A 527 -0.63 11.53 -9.24
C PHE A 527 0.68 10.75 -9.46
N GLN A 528 0.66 9.65 -10.22
CA GLN A 528 1.86 8.89 -10.59
C GLN A 528 2.86 9.72 -11.39
N VAL A 529 2.41 10.49 -12.39
CA VAL A 529 3.27 11.42 -13.16
C VAL A 529 3.99 12.38 -12.22
N LYS A 530 3.26 12.96 -11.25
CA LYS A 530 3.87 13.91 -10.31
C LYS A 530 4.92 13.28 -9.40
N ILE A 531 4.72 12.03 -8.98
CA ILE A 531 5.73 11.29 -8.21
C ILE A 531 6.94 10.98 -9.09
N ARG A 532 6.69 10.50 -10.30
CA ARG A 532 7.75 10.11 -11.23
C ARG A 532 8.69 11.26 -11.61
N GLN A 533 8.18 12.48 -11.73
CA GLN A 533 9.03 13.65 -11.95
C GLN A 533 10.10 13.83 -10.86
N LEU A 534 9.79 13.45 -9.61
CA LEU A 534 10.74 13.48 -8.52
C LEU A 534 11.79 12.35 -8.61
N GLU A 535 11.41 11.24 -9.20
CA GLU A 535 12.28 10.07 -9.36
C GLU A 535 13.20 10.18 -10.59
N MET A 536 12.78 10.89 -11.64
CA MET A 536 13.62 11.20 -12.82
C MET A 536 14.90 11.95 -12.44
N GLU A 537 14.79 12.91 -11.53
CA GLU A 537 15.94 13.67 -11.05
C GLU A 537 16.98 12.76 -10.37
N ASP A 538 16.50 11.81 -9.55
CA ASP A 538 17.34 10.85 -8.84
C ASP A 538 18.05 9.89 -9.82
N GLU A 539 17.33 9.36 -10.82
CA GLU A 539 17.89 8.44 -11.81
C GLU A 539 18.95 9.11 -12.71
N VAL A 540 18.69 10.35 -13.15
CA VAL A 540 19.67 11.09 -13.94
C VAL A 540 20.95 11.39 -13.15
N MET A 541 20.83 11.71 -11.87
CA MET A 541 22.00 11.87 -11.00
C MET A 541 22.78 10.56 -10.82
N GLN A 542 22.09 9.43 -10.79
CA GLN A 542 22.75 8.12 -10.79
C GLN A 542 23.50 7.87 -12.09
N PHE A 543 22.93 8.22 -13.24
CA PHE A 543 23.62 8.16 -14.54
C PHE A 543 24.87 9.02 -14.58
N GLN A 544 24.83 10.22 -14.04
CA GLN A 544 26.00 11.08 -13.94
C GLN A 544 27.12 10.42 -13.11
N THR A 545 26.79 9.77 -12.02
CA THR A 545 27.77 9.01 -11.20
C THR A 545 28.38 7.83 -11.97
N ILE A 546 27.55 7.07 -12.69
CA ILE A 546 28.03 5.94 -13.53
C ILE A 546 28.98 6.44 -14.62
N ILE A 547 28.62 7.52 -15.32
CA ILE A 547 29.46 8.12 -16.35
C ILE A 547 30.80 8.59 -15.76
N LEU A 548 30.79 9.25 -14.60
CA LEU A 548 31.99 9.68 -13.88
C LEU A 548 32.93 8.51 -13.51
N MET A 549 32.37 7.32 -13.23
CA MET A 549 33.15 6.12 -12.97
C MET A 549 33.77 5.56 -14.26
N LEU A 550 32.98 5.46 -15.33
CA LEU A 550 33.38 4.82 -16.59
C LEU A 550 34.31 5.66 -17.44
N MET A 551 34.12 6.99 -17.51
CA MET A 551 34.89 7.87 -18.43
C MET A 551 36.40 7.90 -18.17
N ARG A 552 36.85 7.38 -17.01
CA ARG A 552 38.27 7.31 -16.64
C ARG A 552 38.89 5.92 -16.92
N ILE A 553 38.09 4.92 -17.29
CA ILE A 553 38.52 3.59 -17.64
C ILE A 553 38.97 3.59 -19.12
N GLU A 554 40.13 3.05 -19.43
CA GLU A 554 40.62 2.92 -20.81
C GLU A 554 39.69 2.06 -21.65
N ARG A 555 39.58 2.37 -22.94
CA ARG A 555 38.78 1.65 -23.94
C ARG A 555 37.26 1.67 -23.71
N VAL A 556 36.75 2.39 -22.74
CA VAL A 556 35.32 2.63 -22.63
C VAL A 556 34.89 3.54 -23.78
N ASN A 557 33.90 3.11 -24.54
CA ASN A 557 33.25 3.85 -25.62
C ASN A 557 31.81 4.25 -25.24
N VAL A 558 31.12 4.97 -26.11
CA VAL A 558 29.73 5.43 -25.88
C VAL A 558 28.79 4.24 -25.78
N GLU A 559 29.02 3.17 -26.52
CA GLU A 559 28.23 1.94 -26.50
C GLU A 559 28.25 1.29 -25.12
N ILE A 560 29.45 1.08 -24.54
CA ILE A 560 29.61 0.56 -23.17
C ILE A 560 28.90 1.45 -22.15
N ILE A 561 28.99 2.78 -22.30
CA ILE A 561 28.27 3.69 -21.42
C ILE A 561 26.75 3.51 -21.55
N LEU A 562 26.22 3.40 -22.76
CA LEU A 562 24.79 3.18 -23.01
C LEU A 562 24.32 1.85 -22.44
N ASP A 563 25.09 0.77 -22.59
CA ASP A 563 24.80 -0.53 -21.99
C ASP A 563 24.72 -0.45 -20.47
N TRP A 564 25.66 0.25 -19.86
CA TRP A 564 25.61 0.50 -18.42
C TRP A 564 24.40 1.31 -18.03
N LEU A 565 24.09 2.39 -18.74
CA LEU A 565 22.90 3.18 -18.47
C LEU A 565 21.62 2.35 -18.65
N GLU A 566 21.55 1.45 -19.61
CA GLU A 566 20.42 0.53 -19.80
C GLU A 566 20.24 -0.39 -18.58
N ARG A 567 21.33 -0.99 -18.10
CA ARG A 567 21.32 -1.92 -16.96
C ARG A 567 20.84 -1.28 -15.66
N TYR A 568 21.13 0.03 -15.48
CA TYR A 568 20.76 0.77 -14.28
C TYR A 568 19.51 1.62 -14.42
N SER A 569 19.00 1.75 -15.63
CA SER A 569 17.80 2.53 -15.90
C SER A 569 16.53 1.81 -15.44
N ASN A 570 15.63 2.59 -14.88
CA ASN A 570 14.28 2.16 -14.54
C ASN A 570 13.25 3.00 -15.30
N ILE A 571 13.32 4.30 -15.15
CA ILE A 571 12.40 5.26 -15.76
C ILE A 571 12.70 5.46 -17.24
N PHE A 572 13.98 5.63 -17.58
CA PHE A 572 14.46 5.85 -18.94
C PHE A 572 14.78 4.55 -19.70
N LYS A 573 14.59 3.37 -19.05
CA LYS A 573 14.90 2.07 -19.66
C LYS A 573 14.32 1.86 -21.06
N PRO A 574 13.04 2.17 -21.35
CA PRO A 574 12.49 1.95 -22.69
C PRO A 574 13.14 2.80 -23.79
N GLN A 575 13.62 4.00 -23.46
CA GLN A 575 14.28 4.90 -24.38
C GLN A 575 15.73 4.46 -24.62
N ILE A 576 16.45 4.13 -23.54
CA ILE A 576 17.84 3.68 -23.61
C ILE A 576 17.92 2.34 -24.33
N THR A 577 17.07 1.34 -23.99
CA THR A 577 17.03 0.03 -24.70
C THR A 577 16.82 0.20 -26.21
N ARG A 578 15.95 1.15 -26.64
CA ARG A 578 15.77 1.41 -28.07
C ARG A 578 16.99 2.04 -28.70
N CYS A 579 17.66 2.93 -27.97
CA CYS A 579 18.91 3.53 -28.43
C CYS A 579 20.01 2.47 -28.59
N VAL A 580 20.22 1.61 -27.60
CA VAL A 580 21.19 0.50 -27.64
C VAL A 580 20.89 -0.42 -28.82
N ASN A 581 19.65 -0.89 -28.99
CA ASN A 581 19.27 -1.78 -30.09
C ASN A 581 19.46 -1.18 -31.48
N ASN A 582 19.45 0.14 -31.62
CA ASN A 582 19.63 0.82 -32.93
C ASN A 582 21.03 1.43 -33.08
N TYR A 583 21.88 1.33 -32.08
CA TYR A 583 23.18 2.00 -32.02
C TYR A 583 24.12 1.58 -33.14
N GLU A 584 24.20 0.27 -33.41
CA GLU A 584 25.04 -0.27 -34.49
C GLU A 584 24.58 0.20 -35.90
N ALA A 585 23.28 0.46 -36.08
CA ALA A 585 22.74 0.94 -37.35
C ALA A 585 23.08 2.40 -37.63
N GLY A 586 23.32 3.21 -36.60
CA GLY A 586 23.69 4.63 -36.68
C GLY A 586 23.69 5.25 -35.29
N ALA A 587 24.89 5.42 -34.72
CA ALA A 587 25.08 5.87 -33.34
C ALA A 587 24.49 7.25 -33.06
N TRP A 588 24.72 8.22 -33.98
CA TRP A 588 24.25 9.58 -33.82
C TRP A 588 22.73 9.66 -33.97
N GLU A 589 22.15 8.97 -34.97
CA GLU A 589 20.72 8.90 -35.24
C GLU A 589 19.96 8.22 -34.10
N ALA A 590 20.53 7.17 -33.49
CA ALA A 590 19.94 6.49 -32.36
C ALA A 590 19.86 7.39 -31.12
N LEU A 591 20.91 8.20 -30.88
CA LEU A 591 20.94 9.18 -29.80
C LEU A 591 19.98 10.35 -30.07
N GLU A 592 19.86 10.82 -31.31
CA GLU A 592 18.91 11.92 -31.67
C GLU A 592 17.45 11.41 -31.49
N ALA A 593 17.14 10.21 -31.94
CA ALA A 593 15.82 9.60 -31.70
C ALA A 593 15.51 9.46 -30.19
N MET A 594 16.49 9.10 -29.39
CA MET A 594 16.35 9.05 -27.92
C MET A 594 16.10 10.44 -27.34
N LYS A 595 16.79 11.48 -27.83
CA LYS A 595 16.64 12.87 -27.41
C LYS A 595 15.22 13.39 -27.65
N ASP A 596 14.63 13.07 -28.82
CA ASP A 596 13.26 13.44 -29.17
C ASP A 596 12.19 12.77 -28.28
N GLU A 597 12.51 11.60 -27.75
CA GLU A 597 11.59 10.85 -26.86
C GLU A 597 11.64 11.30 -25.40
N VAL A 598 12.72 11.93 -24.97
CA VAL A 598 12.97 12.33 -23.59
C VAL A 598 12.56 13.78 -23.39
N SER A 599 11.71 14.06 -22.40
CA SER A 599 11.25 15.41 -22.06
C SER A 599 12.05 16.08 -20.91
N TYR A 600 12.97 15.33 -20.27
CA TYR A 600 13.70 15.81 -19.10
C TYR A 600 15.04 16.44 -19.47
N THR A 601 15.16 17.75 -19.25
CA THR A 601 16.30 18.57 -19.72
C THR A 601 17.67 18.07 -19.29
N GLN A 602 17.82 17.54 -18.07
CA GLN A 602 19.12 17.05 -17.61
C GLN A 602 19.52 15.75 -18.32
N MET A 603 18.55 14.89 -18.65
CA MET A 603 18.83 13.69 -19.46
C MET A 603 19.20 14.08 -20.91
N ILE A 604 18.55 15.10 -21.47
CA ILE A 604 18.90 15.65 -22.79
C ILE A 604 20.35 16.08 -22.83
N ARG A 605 20.87 16.76 -21.80
CA ARG A 605 22.29 17.17 -21.72
C ARG A 605 23.24 15.96 -21.74
N ILE A 606 22.90 14.89 -21.00
CA ILE A 606 23.71 13.65 -21.06
C ILE A 606 23.73 13.08 -22.48
N ILE A 607 22.58 13.06 -23.17
CA ILE A 607 22.50 12.57 -24.56
C ILE A 607 23.34 13.44 -25.49
N GLU A 608 23.30 14.78 -25.33
CA GLU A 608 24.10 15.71 -26.11
C GLU A 608 25.62 15.50 -25.89
N SER A 609 26.05 15.23 -24.65
CA SER A 609 27.44 14.89 -24.36
C SER A 609 27.84 13.54 -24.97
N LEU A 610 26.93 12.54 -24.98
CA LEU A 610 27.16 11.26 -25.66
C LEU A 610 27.26 11.44 -27.19
N GLN A 611 26.41 12.30 -27.78
CA GLN A 611 26.51 12.66 -29.22
C GLN A 611 27.86 13.29 -29.55
N ALA A 612 28.30 14.24 -28.73
CA ALA A 612 29.62 14.86 -28.89
C ALA A 612 30.76 13.83 -28.84
N ALA A 613 30.65 12.81 -27.95
CA ALA A 613 31.62 11.75 -27.87
C ALA A 613 31.59 10.79 -29.09
N VAL A 614 30.46 10.60 -29.75
CA VAL A 614 30.35 9.88 -31.03
C VAL A 614 31.02 10.65 -32.17
N GLU A 615 30.98 12.01 -32.16
CA GLU A 615 31.61 12.89 -33.14
C GLU A 615 33.13 13.05 -32.97
N LYS A 616 33.80 12.12 -32.27
CA LYS A 616 35.27 12.07 -32.06
C LYS A 616 35.81 12.96 -30.94
N ILE A 617 35.01 13.56 -30.10
CA ILE A 617 35.48 14.18 -28.87
C ILE A 617 35.77 13.09 -27.85
N PRO A 618 36.94 13.04 -27.20
CA PRO A 618 37.19 12.08 -26.14
C PRO A 618 36.10 12.14 -25.07
N ILE A 619 35.63 10.98 -24.56
CA ILE A 619 34.54 10.93 -23.57
C ILE A 619 34.82 11.81 -22.36
N LYS A 620 36.08 11.85 -21.91
CA LYS A 620 36.53 12.70 -20.82
C LYS A 620 36.28 14.17 -21.09
N ASP A 621 36.50 14.64 -22.32
CA ASP A 621 36.33 16.04 -22.71
C ASP A 621 34.84 16.36 -22.98
N ALA A 622 34.07 15.38 -23.48
CA ALA A 622 32.63 15.52 -23.67
C ALA A 622 31.86 15.62 -22.33
N PHE A 623 32.44 15.14 -21.25
CA PHE A 623 31.91 15.19 -19.89
C PHE A 623 32.81 15.97 -18.92
N ASP A 624 33.62 16.92 -19.41
CA ASP A 624 34.54 17.72 -18.60
C ASP A 624 33.82 18.53 -17.52
N GLU A 625 32.65 19.07 -17.82
CA GLU A 625 31.79 19.75 -16.83
C GLU A 625 31.43 18.82 -15.63
N LEU A 626 31.11 17.55 -15.89
CA LEU A 626 30.81 16.59 -14.85
C LEU A 626 32.07 16.23 -14.00
N ASP A 627 33.24 16.17 -14.60
CA ASP A 627 34.48 15.85 -13.89
C ASP A 627 35.00 17.03 -13.06
N SER A 628 34.91 18.25 -13.61
CA SER A 628 35.35 19.47 -12.92
C SER A 628 34.44 19.85 -11.74
N GLU A 629 33.15 19.53 -11.83
CA GLU A 629 32.15 19.85 -10.80
C GLU A 629 31.75 18.64 -9.95
N ARG A 630 32.56 17.58 -9.89
CA ARG A 630 32.24 16.32 -9.23
C ARG A 630 31.75 16.47 -7.79
N ASP A 631 32.48 17.24 -6.96
CA ASP A 631 32.12 17.46 -5.55
C ASP A 631 30.80 18.23 -5.45
N TYR A 632 30.57 19.18 -6.36
CA TYR A 632 29.29 19.88 -6.46
C TYR A 632 28.14 18.94 -6.81
N TYR A 633 28.32 18.00 -7.74
CA TYR A 633 27.26 17.04 -8.11
C TYR A 633 26.97 16.06 -6.97
N GLN A 634 27.98 15.63 -6.19
CA GLN A 634 27.75 14.79 -5.01
C GLN A 634 26.95 15.53 -3.92
N GLU A 635 27.29 16.78 -3.61
CA GLU A 635 26.56 17.59 -2.65
C GLU A 635 25.13 17.89 -3.13
N LYS A 636 24.98 18.22 -4.42
CA LYS A 636 23.68 18.43 -5.07
C LYS A 636 22.81 17.18 -5.00
N ARG A 637 23.38 15.99 -5.16
CA ARG A 637 22.65 14.73 -5.02
C ARG A 637 22.14 14.52 -3.59
N LYS A 638 22.97 14.78 -2.61
CA LYS A 638 22.57 14.72 -1.20
C LYS A 638 21.43 15.69 -0.91
N GLU A 639 21.54 16.92 -1.37
CA GLU A 639 20.48 17.93 -1.23
C GLU A 639 19.19 17.54 -1.97
N SER A 640 19.30 16.97 -3.19
CA SER A 640 18.15 16.49 -3.95
C SER A 640 17.43 15.37 -3.22
N ASN A 641 18.17 14.40 -2.67
CA ASN A 641 17.60 13.33 -1.85
C ASN A 641 16.86 13.88 -0.62
N GLU A 642 17.42 14.89 0.05
CA GLU A 642 16.74 15.54 1.19
C GLU A 642 15.47 16.28 0.75
N ARG A 643 15.51 16.98 -0.38
CA ARG A 643 14.34 17.65 -0.97
C ARG A 643 13.25 16.62 -1.35
N LEU A 644 13.64 15.50 -1.97
CA LEU A 644 12.73 14.41 -2.34
C LEU A 644 12.04 13.83 -1.09
N ILE A 645 12.81 13.50 -0.05
CA ILE A 645 12.29 13.00 1.23
C ILE A 645 11.31 14.00 1.84
N LYS A 646 11.69 15.28 1.88
CA LYS A 646 10.86 16.36 2.42
C LYS A 646 9.56 16.54 1.63
N ARG A 647 9.62 16.54 0.28
CA ARG A 647 8.44 16.67 -0.59
C ARG A 647 7.52 15.45 -0.49
N LYS A 648 8.06 14.23 -0.63
CA LYS A 648 7.29 13.00 -0.44
C LYS A 648 6.68 12.97 0.97
N GLY A 649 7.43 13.37 2.00
CA GLY A 649 6.98 13.43 3.39
C GLY A 649 5.85 14.44 3.61
N MET A 650 5.92 15.66 3.03
CA MET A 650 4.84 16.65 3.12
C MET A 650 3.55 16.17 2.45
N ILE A 651 3.65 15.64 1.23
CA ILE A 651 2.50 15.08 0.52
C ILE A 651 1.91 13.90 1.32
N GLY A 652 2.78 13.01 1.83
CA GLY A 652 2.38 11.88 2.64
C GLY A 652 1.68 12.30 3.94
N LYS A 653 2.18 13.34 4.63
CA LYS A 653 1.53 13.91 5.82
C LYS A 653 0.16 14.48 5.49
N ALA A 654 0.05 15.32 4.44
CA ALA A 654 -1.22 15.90 4.03
C ALA A 654 -2.27 14.81 3.75
N ILE A 655 -1.91 13.77 2.98
CA ILE A 655 -2.78 12.67 2.65
C ILE A 655 -3.07 11.80 3.88
N GLY A 656 -2.04 11.43 4.65
CA GLY A 656 -2.16 10.51 5.79
C GLY A 656 -2.99 11.06 6.95
N PHE A 657 -2.95 12.39 7.19
CA PHE A 657 -3.76 13.03 8.23
C PHE A 657 -5.19 13.37 7.78
N THR A 658 -5.48 13.38 6.47
CA THR A 658 -6.84 13.71 5.96
C THR A 658 -7.94 12.87 6.60
N PRO A 659 -7.85 11.53 6.75
CA PRO A 659 -8.89 10.73 7.41
C PRO A 659 -9.12 11.14 8.87
N MET A 660 -8.05 11.51 9.58
CA MET A 660 -8.12 11.94 10.97
C MET A 660 -8.85 13.28 11.12
N VAL A 661 -8.54 14.23 10.23
CA VAL A 661 -9.24 15.52 10.18
C VAL A 661 -10.73 15.31 9.84
N CYS A 662 -11.04 14.46 8.86
CA CYS A 662 -12.44 14.13 8.52
C CYS A 662 -13.18 13.48 9.69
N LEU A 663 -12.50 12.62 10.47
CA LEU A 663 -13.10 12.00 11.65
C LEU A 663 -13.42 13.05 12.73
N PHE A 664 -12.45 13.84 13.15
CA PHE A 664 -12.66 14.78 14.24
C PHE A 664 -13.54 15.96 13.83
N VAL A 665 -13.27 16.57 12.68
CA VAL A 665 -14.04 17.73 12.23
C VAL A 665 -15.38 17.30 11.64
N GLY A 666 -15.40 16.40 10.67
CA GLY A 666 -16.58 16.01 9.92
C GLY A 666 -17.54 15.11 10.69
N TYR A 667 -17.03 14.20 11.51
CA TYR A 667 -17.87 13.21 12.21
C TYR A 667 -18.17 13.59 13.65
N LEU A 668 -17.30 14.33 14.34
CA LEU A 668 -17.53 14.70 15.74
C LEU A 668 -17.95 16.16 15.90
N ILE A 669 -17.12 17.13 15.46
CA ILE A 669 -17.33 18.55 15.76
C ILE A 669 -18.54 19.12 14.99
N VAL A 670 -18.59 18.92 13.67
CA VAL A 670 -19.67 19.50 12.84
C VAL A 670 -21.06 19.01 13.28
N PRO A 671 -21.31 17.71 13.48
CA PRO A 671 -22.62 17.25 13.94
C PRO A 671 -22.96 17.76 15.35
N LEU A 672 -22.00 17.76 16.27
CA LEU A 672 -22.22 18.18 17.65
C LEU A 672 -22.60 19.67 17.73
N VAL A 673 -21.91 20.53 16.97
CA VAL A 673 -22.21 21.97 16.91
C VAL A 673 -23.52 22.22 16.19
N PHE A 674 -23.72 21.63 14.99
CA PHE A 674 -24.90 21.86 14.17
C PHE A 674 -26.18 21.40 14.87
N ILE A 675 -26.16 20.18 15.42
CA ILE A 675 -27.36 19.63 16.09
C ILE A 675 -27.56 20.28 17.45
N GLY A 676 -26.49 20.64 18.16
CA GLY A 676 -26.58 21.40 19.41
C GLY A 676 -27.22 22.77 19.21
N LEU A 677 -26.86 23.48 18.14
CA LEU A 677 -27.49 24.76 17.80
C LEU A 677 -28.98 24.60 17.39
N THR A 678 -29.31 23.56 16.62
CA THR A 678 -30.72 23.29 16.27
C THR A 678 -31.55 22.88 17.47
N ALA A 679 -31.04 22.04 18.37
CA ALA A 679 -31.70 21.63 19.60
C ALA A 679 -31.92 22.85 20.54
N MET A 680 -30.93 23.73 20.62
CA MET A 680 -31.08 24.98 21.39
C MET A 680 -32.14 25.90 20.81
N ASN A 681 -32.21 26.09 19.48
CA ASN A 681 -33.24 26.89 18.80
C ASN A 681 -34.64 26.29 18.99
N THR A 682 -34.80 25.00 18.88
CA THR A 682 -36.10 24.33 19.13
C THR A 682 -36.56 24.51 20.58
N SER A 683 -35.64 24.39 21.54
CA SER A 683 -35.92 24.62 22.95
C SER A 683 -36.32 26.07 23.25
N PHE A 684 -35.65 27.06 22.63
CA PHE A 684 -36.03 28.48 22.76
C PHE A 684 -37.41 28.76 22.15
N ASN A 685 -37.70 28.21 20.97
CA ASN A 685 -39.01 28.39 20.33
C ASN A 685 -40.14 27.71 21.13
N SER A 686 -39.92 26.56 21.74
CA SER A 686 -40.88 25.91 22.60
C SER A 686 -41.12 26.68 23.91
N MET A 687 -40.14 27.38 24.46
CA MET A 687 -40.30 28.27 25.60
C MET A 687 -41.11 29.53 25.24
N SER A 688 -40.86 30.12 24.07
CA SER A 688 -41.56 31.31 23.62
C SER A 688 -43.04 31.07 23.24
N THR A 689 -43.43 29.81 23.03
CA THR A 689 -44.84 29.42 22.77
C THR A 689 -45.60 29.08 24.06
N LEU A 690 -44.92 29.06 25.21
CA LEU A 690 -45.52 28.84 26.54
C LEU A 690 -45.79 30.16 27.32
N GLU A 691 -45.27 31.29 26.82
CA GLU A 691 -45.68 32.63 27.23
C GLU A 691 -46.87 33.12 26.37
#